data_96eb0fe3dbf826bd3578eb146569366e
#
_entry.id   96eb0fe3dbf826bd3578eb146569366e
#
_cell.length_a   1.000
_cell.length_b   1.000
_cell.length_c   1.000
_cell.angle_alpha   90.00
_cell.angle_beta   90.00
_cell.angle_gamma   90.00
#
_symmetry.space_group_name_H-M   'P 1'
#
loop_
_entity.id
_entity.type
_entity.pdbx_description
1 polymer ?
#
loop_
_entity_poly.entity_id
_entity_poly.type
_entity_poly.pdbx_seq_one_letter_code
_entity_poly.pdbx_strand_id
1 'polypeptide(L)'
;LGYTIDIDTGGTFTDGFVAGQGGAWAVKTPTTPHDLTECFLNCVRAGAEAVKLSVEGFLERTDVIRFASTVGTNALIERSGARIGLILSRDGGALAPLAGEAGRGLIDPDMLVEIAPDLPMDQVLTQAQALIDAGAQCLVVALEGSGADPARERAVRETIKREYPRDFLGSIPVFLSSDITVRDGYGERINSAVVSAYSHSRLARLLYKAEQELRGLRYRGPFLIGHNDGAVARVAKTRAISTYNSGPAAGLVGARAIAALYGEADVISADMGGTSFDIGLVSDGWLNVALRPQIEGYRTNVPMTEVSALGVGGGSIAGVRDGALFVGPRSAGAVPGPACFGLGGTEPTVTDANLVLGRIDPDNFLGGARQLDTDKARAAITRALAEPLGLSVEAAALAVISRVDQEVGRAIGALRQQAVGDSPLLTVYGGAGPLHACRVAEAAGLKRIVVTPYSAVFSAFSSSLMDVGHSYLRAVDMRPDDQALPETVEGVLRDMQGAALRDMRGEGFDTASLSWQMDAILSREDGSEGRVRVDVVNPLSAEARQTLHEAIRRDVPDAVALGAVGLFVSAPVPHFRFEEQPLTPAASETARLGVREVVTEGGAAPHEVRVFDLERMVPGQALTGPALLESSKTTVWVAPGWSAAVDRYSNLMLTEG
;
A
#
# COMPACT_ATOMS: atom_id res chain seq x y z
N LEU A 1 -20.53 6.37 19.68
CA LEU A 1 -19.63 5.73 18.72
C LEU A 1 -18.95 4.57 19.43
N GLY A 2 -18.95 3.38 18.78
CA GLY A 2 -18.21 2.22 19.23
C GLY A 2 -16.72 2.34 18.92
N TYR A 3 -16.01 1.23 18.95
CA TYR A 3 -14.62 1.16 18.53
C TYR A 3 -14.50 0.94 17.02
N THR A 4 -13.40 1.41 16.43
CA THR A 4 -12.91 0.95 15.13
C THR A 4 -11.62 0.17 15.35
N ILE A 5 -11.41 -0.87 14.55
CA ILE A 5 -10.20 -1.68 14.57
C ILE A 5 -9.67 -1.73 13.15
N ASP A 6 -8.46 -1.28 12.96
CA ASP A 6 -7.80 -1.19 11.67
C ASP A 6 -6.49 -1.96 11.75
N ILE A 7 -6.30 -2.97 10.87
CA ILE A 7 -5.19 -3.91 10.94
C ILE A 7 -4.48 -3.96 9.60
N ASP A 8 -3.15 -3.89 9.64
CA ASP A 8 -2.29 -4.13 8.47
C ASP A 8 -1.28 -5.24 8.79
N THR A 9 -1.30 -6.30 7.99
CA THR A 9 -0.39 -7.43 8.16
C THR A 9 0.79 -7.31 7.20
N GLY A 10 1.94 -6.93 7.74
CA GLY A 10 3.22 -6.96 7.05
C GLY A 10 3.97 -8.29 7.21
N GLY A 11 5.14 -8.40 6.58
CA GLY A 11 5.96 -9.62 6.62
C GLY A 11 6.55 -9.97 8.00
N THR A 12 6.82 -8.98 8.85
CA THR A 12 7.47 -9.16 10.16
C THR A 12 6.52 -8.89 11.32
N PHE A 13 5.74 -7.83 11.22
CA PHE A 13 4.76 -7.41 12.23
C PHE A 13 3.38 -7.22 11.61
N THR A 14 2.38 -7.45 12.45
CA THR A 14 0.99 -7.09 12.21
C THR A 14 0.68 -5.88 13.07
N ASP A 15 0.37 -4.78 12.41
CA ASP A 15 0.11 -3.48 13.01
C ASP A 15 -1.39 -3.30 13.18
N GLY A 16 -1.79 -2.74 14.33
CA GLY A 16 -3.18 -2.44 14.62
C GLY A 16 -3.35 -1.02 15.13
N PHE A 17 -4.45 -0.44 14.74
CA PHE A 17 -4.91 0.85 15.24
C PHE A 17 -6.34 0.71 15.74
N VAL A 18 -6.57 1.09 16.98
CA VAL A 18 -7.89 1.08 17.62
C VAL A 18 -8.27 2.50 17.95
N ALA A 19 -9.45 2.94 17.55
CA ALA A 19 -9.98 4.24 17.93
C ALA A 19 -11.38 4.10 18.53
N GLY A 20 -11.71 4.96 19.51
CA GLY A 20 -13.02 4.92 20.17
C GLY A 20 -13.16 6.00 21.23
N GLN A 21 -14.22 5.88 22.05
CA GLN A 21 -14.41 6.80 23.17
C GLN A 21 -13.24 6.69 24.16
N GLY A 22 -12.52 7.79 24.35
CA GLY A 22 -11.40 7.88 25.27
C GLY A 22 -10.02 7.85 24.62
N GLY A 23 -9.91 7.78 23.29
CA GLY A 23 -8.64 7.92 22.58
C GLY A 23 -8.41 6.96 21.43
N ALA A 24 -7.13 6.83 21.10
CA ALA A 24 -6.66 5.89 20.09
C ALA A 24 -5.44 5.12 20.61
N TRP A 25 -5.32 3.88 20.22
CA TRP A 25 -4.29 2.96 20.66
C TRP A 25 -3.62 2.29 19.47
N ALA A 26 -2.29 2.40 19.42
CA ALA A 26 -1.48 1.67 18.47
C ALA A 26 -1.02 0.35 19.11
N VAL A 27 -1.27 -0.76 18.44
CA VAL A 27 -0.82 -2.11 18.84
C VAL A 27 0.05 -2.72 17.77
N LYS A 28 1.00 -3.57 18.16
CA LYS A 28 1.93 -4.21 17.24
C LYS A 28 2.23 -5.62 17.72
N THR A 29 2.00 -6.61 16.86
CA THR A 29 2.21 -8.03 17.19
C THR A 29 3.10 -8.69 16.16
N PRO A 30 3.87 -9.73 16.50
CA PRO A 30 4.62 -10.50 15.51
C PRO A 30 3.68 -11.14 14.49
N THR A 31 4.05 -11.08 13.22
CA THR A 31 3.34 -11.82 12.16
C THR A 31 3.61 -13.32 12.29
N THR A 32 2.59 -14.13 12.06
CA THR A 32 2.64 -15.59 12.05
C THR A 32 2.54 -16.11 10.60
N PRO A 33 3.68 -16.27 9.86
CA PRO A 33 3.64 -16.57 8.42
C PRO A 33 2.96 -17.90 8.07
N HIS A 34 2.93 -18.85 8.99
CA HIS A 34 2.28 -20.16 8.82
C HIS A 34 0.74 -20.07 8.90
N ASP A 35 0.19 -19.09 9.66
CA ASP A 35 -1.24 -18.80 9.75
C ASP A 35 -1.48 -17.33 10.08
N LEU A 36 -1.75 -16.54 9.07
CA LEU A 36 -1.98 -15.11 9.26
C LEU A 36 -3.30 -14.77 9.98
N THR A 37 -4.21 -15.74 10.11
CA THR A 37 -5.41 -15.55 10.95
C THR A 37 -5.03 -15.45 12.43
N GLU A 38 -3.96 -16.13 12.84
CA GLU A 38 -3.48 -16.08 14.21
C GLU A 38 -2.95 -14.69 14.58
N CYS A 39 -2.04 -14.10 13.76
CA CYS A 39 -1.53 -12.75 14.04
C CYS A 39 -2.63 -11.68 13.91
N PHE A 40 -3.60 -11.85 13.02
CA PHE A 40 -4.78 -11.01 12.95
C PHE A 40 -5.57 -11.03 14.27
N LEU A 41 -5.86 -12.22 14.81
CA LEU A 41 -6.57 -12.36 16.08
C LEU A 41 -5.74 -11.89 17.28
N ASN A 42 -4.41 -12.09 17.24
CA ASN A 42 -3.51 -11.57 18.27
C ASN A 42 -3.54 -10.04 18.31
N CYS A 43 -3.62 -9.39 17.15
CA CYS A 43 -3.79 -7.94 17.05
C CYS A 43 -5.13 -7.49 17.65
N VAL A 44 -6.23 -8.21 17.37
CA VAL A 44 -7.55 -7.95 18.01
C VAL A 44 -7.48 -8.10 19.52
N ARG A 45 -6.82 -9.15 20.04
CA ARG A 45 -6.63 -9.38 21.49
C ARG A 45 -5.82 -8.26 22.13
N ALA A 46 -4.71 -7.85 21.49
CA ALA A 46 -3.90 -6.72 21.96
C ALA A 46 -4.69 -5.41 22.00
N GLY A 47 -5.59 -5.19 21.01
CA GLY A 47 -6.52 -4.07 21.02
C GLY A 47 -7.50 -4.11 22.18
N ALA A 48 -8.08 -5.27 22.48
CA ALA A 48 -8.98 -5.46 23.62
C ALA A 48 -8.26 -5.20 24.97
N GLU A 49 -7.02 -5.67 25.09
CA GLU A 49 -6.19 -5.43 26.27
C GLU A 49 -5.88 -3.93 26.46
N ALA A 50 -5.52 -3.23 25.37
CA ALA A 50 -5.21 -1.80 25.39
C ALA A 50 -6.40 -0.96 25.89
N VAL A 51 -7.64 -1.35 25.54
CA VAL A 51 -8.87 -0.70 26.02
C VAL A 51 -9.44 -1.32 27.31
N LYS A 52 -8.74 -2.31 27.90
CA LYS A 52 -9.10 -2.99 29.16
C LYS A 52 -10.47 -3.68 29.13
N LEU A 53 -10.80 -4.33 28.02
CA LEU A 53 -12.03 -5.12 27.83
C LEU A 53 -11.70 -6.60 27.55
N SER A 54 -12.69 -7.50 27.77
CA SER A 54 -12.61 -8.84 27.19
C SER A 54 -12.73 -8.76 25.67
N VAL A 55 -12.20 -9.74 24.94
CA VAL A 55 -12.22 -9.75 23.47
C VAL A 55 -13.65 -9.69 22.93
N GLU A 56 -14.56 -10.48 23.52
CA GLU A 56 -15.97 -10.49 23.14
C GLU A 56 -16.63 -9.14 23.45
N GLY A 57 -16.40 -8.56 24.63
CA GLY A 57 -16.96 -7.27 25.03
C GLY A 57 -16.41 -6.11 24.22
N PHE A 58 -15.18 -6.20 23.72
CA PHE A 58 -14.57 -5.25 22.80
C PHE A 58 -15.22 -5.36 21.40
N LEU A 59 -15.31 -6.59 20.86
CA LEU A 59 -15.89 -6.84 19.55
C LEU A 59 -17.40 -6.54 19.47
N GLU A 60 -18.15 -6.79 20.56
CA GLU A 60 -19.57 -6.40 20.64
C GLU A 60 -19.77 -4.87 20.55
N ARG A 61 -18.76 -4.07 20.92
CA ARG A 61 -18.76 -2.60 20.87
C ARG A 61 -18.01 -2.04 19.68
N THR A 62 -17.54 -2.88 18.76
CA THR A 62 -16.78 -2.47 17.57
C THR A 62 -17.73 -2.25 16.41
N ASP A 63 -17.73 -1.04 15.87
CA ASP A 63 -18.57 -0.63 14.76
C ASP A 63 -18.05 -1.16 13.41
N VAL A 64 -16.73 -1.16 13.21
CA VAL A 64 -16.09 -1.57 11.95
C VAL A 64 -14.70 -2.16 12.19
N ILE A 65 -14.35 -3.19 11.43
CA ILE A 65 -12.98 -3.72 11.31
C ILE A 65 -12.53 -3.56 9.86
N ARG A 66 -11.36 -2.91 9.65
CA ARG A 66 -10.70 -2.83 8.34
C ARG A 66 -9.41 -3.63 8.38
N PHE A 67 -9.12 -4.31 7.29
CA PHE A 67 -7.99 -5.21 7.19
C PHE A 67 -7.25 -5.03 5.86
N ALA A 68 -5.98 -4.66 5.92
CA ALA A 68 -5.03 -4.70 4.81
C ALA A 68 -4.07 -5.88 5.00
N SER A 69 -3.64 -6.50 3.91
CA SER A 69 -2.79 -7.69 3.98
C SER A 69 -1.90 -7.82 2.75
N THR A 70 -0.65 -8.20 3.00
CA THR A 70 0.34 -8.53 1.96
C THR A 70 0.24 -9.95 1.42
N VAL A 71 -0.78 -10.73 1.78
CA VAL A 71 -0.93 -12.15 1.35
C VAL A 71 -0.92 -12.31 -0.17
N GLY A 72 -1.67 -11.44 -0.88
CA GLY A 72 -1.71 -11.46 -2.34
C GLY A 72 -0.36 -11.14 -2.96
N THR A 73 0.31 -10.12 -2.45
CA THR A 73 1.65 -9.71 -2.86
C THR A 73 2.67 -10.81 -2.60
N ASN A 74 2.69 -11.39 -1.39
CA ASN A 74 3.60 -12.47 -1.02
C ASN A 74 3.38 -13.73 -1.88
N ALA A 75 2.12 -14.08 -2.19
CA ALA A 75 1.82 -15.21 -3.08
C ALA A 75 2.48 -15.06 -4.47
N LEU A 76 2.51 -13.83 -5.00
CA LEU A 76 3.17 -13.53 -6.28
C LEU A 76 4.70 -13.57 -6.16
N ILE A 77 5.28 -12.98 -5.13
CA ILE A 77 6.73 -12.93 -4.90
C ILE A 77 7.28 -14.34 -4.65
N GLU A 78 6.63 -15.11 -3.78
CA GLU A 78 7.05 -16.48 -3.37
C GLU A 78 6.70 -17.55 -4.40
N ARG A 79 5.96 -17.20 -5.46
CA ARG A 79 5.46 -18.15 -6.48
C ARG A 79 4.66 -19.30 -5.85
N SER A 80 3.78 -18.96 -4.92
CA SER A 80 3.06 -19.91 -4.07
C SER A 80 1.53 -19.81 -4.21
N GLY A 81 1.05 -19.27 -5.34
CA GLY A 81 -0.37 -19.11 -5.68
C GLY A 81 -1.03 -20.37 -6.23
N ALA A 82 -2.25 -20.20 -6.74
CA ALA A 82 -3.03 -21.30 -7.31
C ALA A 82 -2.44 -21.78 -8.64
N ARG A 83 -2.55 -23.10 -8.91
CA ARG A 83 -2.29 -23.67 -10.25
C ARG A 83 -3.45 -23.31 -11.17
N ILE A 84 -3.20 -22.47 -12.17
CA ILE A 84 -4.22 -21.90 -13.05
C ILE A 84 -4.29 -22.67 -14.36
N GLY A 85 -5.48 -23.10 -14.78
CA GLY A 85 -5.76 -23.48 -16.15
C GLY A 85 -6.18 -22.25 -16.96
N LEU A 86 -5.46 -21.93 -18.04
CA LEU A 86 -5.66 -20.73 -18.85
C LEU A 86 -6.24 -21.08 -20.22
N ILE A 87 -7.39 -20.49 -20.55
CA ILE A 87 -8.08 -20.65 -21.84
C ILE A 87 -7.99 -19.33 -22.60
N LEU A 88 -7.31 -19.34 -23.75
CA LEU A 88 -7.03 -18.19 -24.60
C LEU A 88 -7.65 -18.31 -25.99
N SER A 89 -7.73 -17.20 -26.72
CA SER A 89 -7.97 -17.21 -28.17
C SER A 89 -6.74 -17.73 -28.94
N ARG A 90 -6.96 -18.58 -29.97
CA ARG A 90 -5.90 -19.27 -30.72
C ARG A 90 -4.89 -18.33 -31.37
N ASP A 91 -5.28 -17.19 -31.88
CA ASP A 91 -4.43 -16.29 -32.66
C ASP A 91 -3.95 -15.07 -31.88
N GLY A 92 -4.02 -15.14 -30.55
CA GLY A 92 -3.84 -13.98 -29.68
C GLY A 92 -2.42 -13.44 -29.52
N GLY A 93 -1.37 -14.10 -30.05
CA GLY A 93 0.04 -13.64 -29.97
C GLY A 93 0.57 -13.32 -28.55
N ALA A 94 -0.19 -13.68 -27.53
CA ALA A 94 -0.13 -13.08 -26.18
C ALA A 94 0.70 -13.90 -25.16
N LEU A 95 1.48 -14.89 -25.60
CA LEU A 95 2.25 -15.75 -24.70
C LEU A 95 3.49 -15.07 -24.09
N ALA A 96 4.05 -14.08 -24.77
CA ALA A 96 5.24 -13.37 -24.30
C ALA A 96 5.05 -12.64 -22.93
N PRO A 97 3.90 -11.99 -22.65
CA PRO A 97 3.69 -11.33 -21.37
C PRO A 97 3.61 -12.29 -20.18
N LEU A 98 3.16 -13.53 -20.38
CA LEU A 98 2.97 -14.52 -19.31
C LEU A 98 4.27 -15.21 -18.86
N ALA A 99 5.32 -15.15 -19.68
CA ALA A 99 6.60 -15.77 -19.36
C ALA A 99 7.38 -15.04 -18.26
N GLY A 100 7.04 -13.78 -17.95
CA GLY A 100 7.78 -12.92 -17.00
C GLY A 100 9.21 -12.64 -17.50
N GLU A 101 9.81 -11.56 -17.06
CA GLU A 101 11.18 -11.17 -17.44
C GLU A 101 12.27 -12.20 -17.08
N ALA A 102 12.00 -13.14 -16.18
CA ALA A 102 12.96 -14.12 -15.68
C ALA A 102 12.69 -15.58 -16.14
N GLY A 103 11.81 -15.81 -17.12
CA GLY A 103 11.46 -17.16 -17.57
C GLY A 103 10.72 -18.02 -16.53
N ARG A 104 10.26 -17.43 -15.43
CA ARG A 104 9.46 -18.05 -14.39
C ARG A 104 8.04 -17.49 -14.42
N GLY A 105 7.23 -17.96 -15.38
CA GLY A 105 5.84 -17.59 -15.51
C GLY A 105 4.98 -17.95 -14.29
N LEU A 106 3.79 -17.34 -14.18
CA LEU A 106 2.75 -17.74 -13.21
C LEU A 106 1.93 -18.93 -13.72
N ILE A 107 2.07 -19.28 -14.99
CA ILE A 107 1.34 -20.36 -15.67
C ILE A 107 2.35 -21.42 -16.14
N ASP A 108 2.09 -22.67 -15.79
CA ASP A 108 2.83 -23.80 -16.34
C ASP A 108 2.43 -24.00 -17.82
N PRO A 109 3.37 -24.32 -18.74
CA PRO A 109 3.04 -24.46 -20.16
C PRO A 109 1.98 -25.52 -20.46
N ASP A 110 1.87 -26.57 -19.65
CA ASP A 110 0.87 -27.64 -19.76
C ASP A 110 -0.53 -27.20 -19.26
N MET A 111 -0.62 -26.03 -18.63
CA MET A 111 -1.86 -25.46 -18.12
C MET A 111 -2.49 -24.42 -19.06
N LEU A 112 -2.07 -24.38 -20.32
CA LEU A 112 -2.56 -23.44 -21.28
C LEU A 112 -3.24 -24.16 -22.45
N VAL A 113 -4.44 -23.71 -22.82
CA VAL A 113 -5.14 -24.13 -24.06
C VAL A 113 -5.59 -22.93 -24.86
N GLU A 114 -5.45 -23.07 -26.19
CA GLU A 114 -5.92 -22.07 -27.14
C GLU A 114 -7.17 -22.59 -27.86
N ILE A 115 -8.23 -21.80 -27.84
CA ILE A 115 -9.49 -22.12 -28.49
C ILE A 115 -9.75 -21.20 -29.69
N ALA A 116 -10.28 -21.76 -30.80
CA ALA A 116 -10.74 -20.97 -31.92
C ALA A 116 -12.01 -20.16 -31.52
N PRO A 117 -12.23 -18.98 -32.15
CA PRO A 117 -13.40 -18.14 -31.85
C PRO A 117 -14.75 -18.85 -32.03
N ASP A 118 -14.82 -19.79 -32.97
CA ASP A 118 -16.00 -20.55 -33.32
C ASP A 118 -16.05 -21.96 -32.70
N LEU A 119 -15.08 -22.32 -31.82
CA LEU A 119 -15.03 -23.64 -31.20
C LEU A 119 -16.35 -23.94 -30.47
N PRO A 120 -17.01 -25.09 -30.76
CA PRO A 120 -18.26 -25.48 -30.07
C PRO A 120 -18.08 -25.63 -28.55
N MET A 121 -19.12 -25.33 -27.80
CA MET A 121 -19.03 -25.28 -26.33
C MET A 121 -18.78 -26.64 -25.68
N ASP A 122 -19.18 -27.74 -26.30
CA ASP A 122 -18.83 -29.12 -25.86
C ASP A 122 -17.33 -29.39 -25.98
N GLN A 123 -16.68 -28.88 -27.03
CA GLN A 123 -15.24 -28.98 -27.18
C GLN A 123 -14.49 -28.04 -26.22
N VAL A 124 -15.04 -26.83 -25.95
CA VAL A 124 -14.50 -25.95 -24.89
C VAL A 124 -14.55 -26.65 -23.53
N LEU A 125 -15.66 -27.35 -23.24
CA LEU A 125 -15.77 -28.12 -22.01
C LEU A 125 -14.74 -29.26 -21.93
N THR A 126 -14.46 -29.96 -23.04
CA THR A 126 -13.41 -30.98 -23.11
C THR A 126 -12.04 -30.39 -22.80
N GLN A 127 -11.72 -29.20 -23.32
CA GLN A 127 -10.46 -28.52 -23.00
C GLN A 127 -10.39 -28.09 -21.52
N ALA A 128 -11.49 -27.57 -20.98
CA ALA A 128 -11.57 -27.22 -19.56
C ALA A 128 -11.38 -28.46 -18.67
N GLN A 129 -12.00 -29.58 -19.02
CA GLN A 129 -11.83 -30.87 -18.32
C GLN A 129 -10.37 -31.31 -18.31
N ALA A 130 -9.68 -31.24 -19.45
CA ALA A 130 -8.27 -31.60 -19.55
C ALA A 130 -7.38 -30.77 -18.61
N LEU A 131 -7.65 -29.47 -18.48
CA LEU A 131 -6.95 -28.60 -17.51
C LEU A 131 -7.24 -28.98 -16.06
N ILE A 132 -8.50 -29.34 -15.74
CA ILE A 132 -8.89 -29.81 -14.39
C ILE A 132 -8.19 -31.13 -14.07
N ASP A 133 -8.18 -32.09 -15.00
CA ASP A 133 -7.51 -33.37 -14.83
C ASP A 133 -5.98 -33.24 -14.70
N ALA A 134 -5.40 -32.20 -15.35
CA ALA A 134 -3.99 -31.82 -15.17
C ALA A 134 -3.71 -31.11 -13.81
N GLY A 135 -4.75 -30.87 -13.01
CA GLY A 135 -4.63 -30.32 -11.64
C GLY A 135 -4.85 -28.81 -11.52
N ALA A 136 -5.57 -28.20 -12.45
CA ALA A 136 -5.97 -26.80 -12.30
C ALA A 136 -6.84 -26.60 -11.06
N GLN A 137 -6.48 -25.63 -10.23
CA GLN A 137 -7.23 -25.25 -9.02
C GLN A 137 -8.26 -24.15 -9.31
N CYS A 138 -8.09 -23.44 -10.42
CA CYS A 138 -9.04 -22.48 -10.97
C CYS A 138 -8.81 -22.34 -12.48
N LEU A 139 -9.80 -21.81 -13.19
CA LEU A 139 -9.71 -21.54 -14.61
C LEU A 139 -9.75 -20.02 -14.85
N VAL A 140 -8.94 -19.54 -15.76
CA VAL A 140 -8.99 -18.19 -16.31
C VAL A 140 -9.39 -18.28 -17.78
N VAL A 141 -10.42 -17.57 -18.15
CA VAL A 141 -10.87 -17.43 -19.54
C VAL A 141 -10.56 -16.01 -20.00
N ALA A 142 -9.71 -15.88 -21.00
CA ALA A 142 -9.32 -14.60 -21.56
C ALA A 142 -9.36 -14.68 -23.09
N LEU A 143 -10.41 -14.14 -23.69
CA LEU A 143 -10.60 -14.18 -25.13
C LEU A 143 -10.38 -12.79 -25.74
N GLU A 144 -9.83 -12.77 -26.95
CA GLU A 144 -9.64 -11.53 -27.70
C GLU A 144 -11.00 -10.85 -27.95
N GLY A 145 -11.03 -9.52 -27.95
CA GLY A 145 -12.26 -8.75 -28.13
C GLY A 145 -13.20 -8.70 -26.92
N SER A 146 -12.99 -9.54 -25.88
CA SER A 146 -13.90 -9.60 -24.71
C SER A 146 -13.88 -8.35 -23.81
N GLY A 147 -12.95 -7.42 -24.04
CA GLY A 147 -13.00 -6.09 -23.41
C GLY A 147 -14.22 -5.29 -23.90
N ALA A 148 -14.52 -5.35 -25.20
CA ALA A 148 -15.66 -4.70 -25.81
C ALA A 148 -16.94 -5.56 -25.72
N ASP A 149 -16.84 -6.87 -26.03
CA ASP A 149 -17.97 -7.81 -25.95
C ASP A 149 -17.62 -9.07 -25.12
N PRO A 150 -18.04 -9.15 -23.86
CA PRO A 150 -17.75 -10.29 -22.99
C PRO A 150 -18.68 -11.49 -23.18
N ALA A 151 -19.58 -11.48 -24.17
CA ALA A 151 -20.63 -12.51 -24.31
C ALA A 151 -20.06 -13.93 -24.42
N ARG A 152 -18.97 -14.11 -25.19
CA ARG A 152 -18.34 -15.43 -25.36
C ARG A 152 -17.64 -15.91 -24.09
N GLU A 153 -16.89 -15.07 -23.39
CA GLU A 153 -16.29 -15.46 -22.09
C GLU A 153 -17.38 -15.88 -21.10
N ARG A 154 -18.50 -15.14 -21.05
CA ARG A 154 -19.65 -15.49 -20.21
C ARG A 154 -20.24 -16.83 -20.60
N ALA A 155 -20.42 -17.10 -21.90
CA ALA A 155 -20.94 -18.37 -22.38
C ALA A 155 -20.01 -19.55 -21.99
N VAL A 156 -18.69 -19.37 -22.11
CA VAL A 156 -17.70 -20.38 -21.67
C VAL A 156 -17.85 -20.64 -20.17
N ARG A 157 -17.87 -19.59 -19.33
CA ARG A 157 -18.06 -19.75 -17.89
C ARG A 157 -19.39 -20.44 -17.55
N GLU A 158 -20.47 -20.08 -18.18
CA GLU A 158 -21.79 -20.68 -17.93
C GLU A 158 -21.80 -22.15 -18.30
N THR A 159 -21.16 -22.54 -19.42
CA THR A 159 -21.01 -23.93 -19.84
C THR A 159 -20.22 -24.74 -18.80
N ILE A 160 -19.06 -24.23 -18.36
CA ILE A 160 -18.24 -24.90 -17.33
C ILE A 160 -19.01 -25.01 -16.01
N LYS A 161 -19.68 -23.93 -15.56
CA LYS A 161 -20.45 -23.94 -14.31
C LYS A 161 -21.70 -24.81 -14.33
N ARG A 162 -22.26 -25.09 -15.49
CA ARG A 162 -23.37 -26.05 -15.63
C ARG A 162 -22.90 -27.47 -15.37
N GLU A 163 -21.69 -27.81 -15.83
CA GLU A 163 -21.09 -29.14 -15.60
C GLU A 163 -20.50 -29.28 -14.18
N TYR A 164 -19.91 -28.20 -13.64
CA TYR A 164 -19.31 -28.15 -12.30
C TYR A 164 -20.06 -27.12 -11.43
N PRO A 165 -21.30 -27.41 -10.97
CA PRO A 165 -22.08 -26.48 -10.15
C PRO A 165 -21.41 -26.19 -8.81
N ARG A 166 -21.72 -25.01 -8.25
CA ARG A 166 -21.09 -24.52 -7.01
C ARG A 166 -21.39 -25.36 -5.77
N ASP A 167 -22.49 -26.05 -5.75
CA ASP A 167 -22.94 -26.91 -4.68
C ASP A 167 -22.29 -28.30 -4.70
N PHE A 168 -21.52 -28.63 -5.73
CA PHE A 168 -20.73 -29.86 -5.78
C PHE A 168 -19.31 -29.62 -5.22
N LEU A 169 -18.78 -30.62 -4.50
CA LEU A 169 -17.45 -30.55 -3.87
C LEU A 169 -16.31 -30.32 -4.87
N GLY A 170 -16.47 -30.71 -6.13
CA GLY A 170 -15.53 -30.47 -7.22
C GLY A 170 -15.72 -29.15 -7.97
N SER A 171 -16.48 -28.21 -7.44
CA SER A 171 -16.65 -26.90 -8.05
C SER A 171 -15.34 -26.16 -8.18
N ILE A 172 -15.04 -25.67 -9.40
CA ILE A 172 -13.81 -24.93 -9.70
C ILE A 172 -14.13 -23.45 -9.95
N PRO A 173 -13.38 -22.49 -9.38
CA PRO A 173 -13.51 -21.08 -9.69
C PRO A 173 -13.17 -20.81 -11.17
N VAL A 174 -14.01 -20.03 -11.86
CA VAL A 174 -13.80 -19.58 -13.25
C VAL A 174 -13.77 -18.06 -13.28
N PHE A 175 -12.62 -17.52 -13.61
CA PHE A 175 -12.37 -16.08 -13.75
C PHE A 175 -12.45 -15.68 -15.20
N LEU A 176 -13.16 -14.59 -15.50
CA LEU A 176 -13.17 -13.98 -16.84
C LEU A 176 -12.25 -12.76 -16.84
N SER A 177 -11.47 -12.60 -17.90
CA SER A 177 -10.63 -11.42 -18.05
C SER A 177 -11.47 -10.14 -18.13
N SER A 178 -12.62 -10.18 -18.76
CA SER A 178 -13.58 -9.07 -18.85
C SER A 178 -14.26 -8.70 -17.55
N ASP A 179 -14.29 -9.58 -16.54
CA ASP A 179 -14.77 -9.23 -15.20
C ASP A 179 -13.70 -8.46 -14.39
N ILE A 180 -12.41 -8.59 -14.75
CA ILE A 180 -11.31 -7.90 -14.08
C ILE A 180 -11.11 -6.51 -14.67
N THR A 181 -11.00 -6.43 -16.00
CA THR A 181 -10.84 -5.17 -16.72
C THR A 181 -11.40 -5.25 -18.13
N VAL A 182 -11.94 -4.14 -18.60
CA VAL A 182 -12.49 -3.99 -19.95
C VAL A 182 -11.61 -3.12 -20.86
N ARG A 183 -10.48 -2.61 -20.31
CA ARG A 183 -9.56 -1.76 -21.06
C ARG A 183 -8.88 -2.52 -22.19
N ASP A 184 -8.50 -1.78 -23.22
CA ASP A 184 -7.70 -2.29 -24.32
C ASP A 184 -6.33 -2.80 -23.86
N GLY A 185 -5.74 -3.71 -24.68
CA GLY A 185 -4.51 -4.41 -24.36
C GLY A 185 -4.79 -5.86 -23.93
N TYR A 186 -4.88 -6.75 -24.92
CA TYR A 186 -5.21 -8.17 -24.68
C TYR A 186 -4.22 -8.83 -23.70
N GLY A 187 -2.91 -8.60 -23.88
CA GLY A 187 -1.87 -9.14 -23.00
C GLY A 187 -1.97 -8.66 -21.56
N GLU A 188 -2.17 -7.35 -21.35
CA GLU A 188 -2.35 -6.77 -20.02
C GLU A 188 -3.65 -7.24 -19.36
N ARG A 189 -4.71 -7.50 -20.15
CA ARG A 189 -5.97 -8.06 -19.62
C ARG A 189 -5.79 -9.51 -19.17
N ILE A 190 -5.05 -10.33 -19.92
CA ILE A 190 -4.66 -11.69 -19.49
C ILE A 190 -3.87 -11.61 -18.19
N ASN A 191 -2.82 -10.79 -18.13
CA ASN A 191 -1.98 -10.63 -16.94
C ASN A 191 -2.82 -10.22 -15.72
N SER A 192 -3.73 -9.26 -15.88
CA SER A 192 -4.61 -8.81 -14.81
C SER A 192 -5.49 -9.93 -14.25
N ALA A 193 -6.05 -10.76 -15.13
CA ALA A 193 -6.87 -11.90 -14.75
C ALA A 193 -6.06 -13.02 -14.07
N VAL A 194 -4.87 -13.31 -14.61
CA VAL A 194 -3.94 -14.32 -14.05
C VAL A 194 -3.46 -13.89 -12.67
N VAL A 195 -2.99 -12.65 -12.50
CA VAL A 195 -2.55 -12.12 -11.19
C VAL A 195 -3.67 -12.21 -10.16
N SER A 196 -4.90 -11.85 -10.55
CA SER A 196 -6.07 -11.95 -9.66
C SER A 196 -6.39 -13.39 -9.28
N ALA A 197 -6.42 -14.31 -10.23
CA ALA A 197 -6.72 -15.72 -9.98
C ALA A 197 -5.63 -16.42 -9.15
N TYR A 198 -4.36 -16.07 -9.41
CA TYR A 198 -3.20 -16.64 -8.73
C TYR A 198 -3.22 -16.39 -7.21
N SER A 199 -3.59 -15.19 -6.82
CA SER A 199 -3.62 -14.78 -5.41
C SER A 199 -4.93 -15.15 -4.70
N HIS A 200 -6.00 -15.44 -5.47
CA HIS A 200 -7.38 -15.56 -4.95
C HIS A 200 -7.54 -16.60 -3.85
N SER A 201 -7.05 -17.83 -4.07
CA SER A 201 -7.34 -18.96 -3.14
C SER A 201 -6.73 -18.76 -1.76
N ARG A 202 -5.51 -18.22 -1.68
CA ARG A 202 -4.85 -17.89 -0.40
C ARG A 202 -5.58 -16.78 0.34
N LEU A 203 -5.90 -15.70 -0.37
CA LEU A 203 -6.60 -14.57 0.20
C LEU A 203 -8.01 -14.97 0.67
N ALA A 204 -8.77 -15.68 -0.16
CA ALA A 204 -10.12 -16.14 0.19
C ALA A 204 -10.11 -17.00 1.46
N ARG A 205 -9.15 -17.94 1.58
CA ARG A 205 -9.01 -18.79 2.77
C ARG A 205 -8.75 -17.97 4.02
N LEU A 206 -7.82 -17.02 3.96
CA LEU A 206 -7.51 -16.11 5.07
C LEU A 206 -8.74 -15.32 5.49
N LEU A 207 -9.38 -14.64 4.52
CA LEU A 207 -10.48 -13.71 4.80
C LEU A 207 -11.73 -14.43 5.34
N TYR A 208 -12.10 -15.56 4.76
CA TYR A 208 -13.24 -16.36 5.26
C TYR A 208 -12.97 -16.91 6.67
N LYS A 209 -11.75 -17.41 6.94
CA LYS A 209 -11.37 -17.88 8.26
C LYS A 209 -11.39 -16.75 9.29
N ALA A 210 -10.79 -15.60 8.96
CA ALA A 210 -10.80 -14.44 9.84
C ALA A 210 -12.23 -13.95 10.14
N GLU A 211 -13.09 -13.87 9.12
CA GLU A 211 -14.49 -13.50 9.31
C GLU A 211 -15.25 -14.51 10.18
N GLN A 212 -15.05 -15.81 9.99
CA GLN A 212 -15.65 -16.86 10.79
C GLN A 212 -15.24 -16.75 12.26
N GLU A 213 -13.95 -16.59 12.54
CA GLU A 213 -13.42 -16.41 13.89
C GLU A 213 -14.01 -15.15 14.57
N LEU A 214 -14.08 -14.02 13.85
CA LEU A 214 -14.71 -12.80 14.35
C LEU A 214 -16.19 -13.03 14.71
N ARG A 215 -16.95 -13.75 13.86
CA ARG A 215 -18.36 -14.09 14.15
C ARG A 215 -18.47 -15.01 15.37
N GLY A 216 -17.54 -15.96 15.54
CA GLY A 216 -17.45 -16.81 16.74
C GLY A 216 -17.22 -16.00 18.01
N LEU A 217 -16.41 -14.96 17.94
CA LEU A 217 -16.13 -14.00 19.02
C LEU A 217 -17.19 -12.89 19.15
N ARG A 218 -18.39 -13.08 18.59
CA ARG A 218 -19.56 -12.21 18.65
C ARG A 218 -19.49 -10.88 17.89
N TYR A 219 -18.48 -10.68 17.04
CA TYR A 219 -18.49 -9.51 16.15
C TYR A 219 -19.65 -9.57 15.16
N ARG A 220 -20.38 -8.47 14.99
CA ARG A 220 -21.56 -8.37 14.10
C ARG A 220 -21.44 -7.24 13.07
N GLY A 221 -20.42 -6.39 13.21
CA GLY A 221 -20.17 -5.28 12.28
C GLY A 221 -19.62 -5.73 10.91
N PRO A 222 -19.38 -4.79 10.00
CA PRO A 222 -18.74 -5.05 8.71
C PRO A 222 -17.26 -5.37 8.87
N PHE A 223 -16.79 -6.44 8.21
CA PHE A 223 -15.39 -6.75 8.02
C PHE A 223 -14.99 -6.31 6.61
N LEU A 224 -14.17 -5.26 6.53
CA LEU A 224 -13.82 -4.54 5.31
C LEU A 224 -12.36 -4.79 4.96
N ILE A 225 -12.09 -4.94 3.67
CA ILE A 225 -10.77 -5.27 3.13
C ILE A 225 -10.24 -4.05 2.39
N GLY A 226 -9.00 -3.67 2.69
CA GLY A 226 -8.29 -2.56 2.02
C GLY A 226 -7.99 -2.85 0.56
N HIS A 227 -8.23 -1.86 -0.29
CA HIS A 227 -7.97 -1.91 -1.72
C HIS A 227 -6.85 -0.94 -2.13
N ASN A 228 -6.23 -1.24 -3.26
CA ASN A 228 -5.15 -0.45 -3.83
C ASN A 228 -5.60 0.84 -4.55
N ASP A 229 -6.88 1.14 -4.54
CA ASP A 229 -7.46 2.41 -5.00
C ASP A 229 -7.72 3.39 -3.82
N GLY A 230 -7.35 3.00 -2.59
CA GLY A 230 -7.54 3.80 -1.39
C GLY A 230 -8.92 3.66 -0.75
N ALA A 231 -9.72 2.69 -1.17
CA ALA A 231 -11.02 2.36 -0.58
C ALA A 231 -11.00 1.03 0.19
N VAL A 232 -12.09 0.73 0.87
CA VAL A 232 -12.34 -0.58 1.50
C VAL A 232 -13.65 -1.17 0.99
N ALA A 233 -13.78 -2.51 1.02
CA ALA A 233 -15.02 -3.19 0.68
C ALA A 233 -15.19 -4.49 1.51
N ARG A 234 -16.41 -5.02 1.59
CA ARG A 234 -16.65 -6.34 2.20
C ARG A 234 -15.90 -7.44 1.44
N VAL A 235 -15.58 -8.53 2.14
CA VAL A 235 -14.93 -9.71 1.54
C VAL A 235 -15.63 -10.15 0.24
N ALA A 236 -16.99 -10.20 0.26
CA ALA A 236 -17.80 -10.61 -0.89
C ALA A 236 -17.74 -9.65 -2.10
N LYS A 237 -17.17 -8.45 -1.93
CA LYS A 237 -17.01 -7.42 -2.98
C LYS A 237 -15.55 -7.15 -3.33
N THR A 238 -14.63 -7.89 -2.74
CA THR A 238 -13.18 -7.74 -2.93
C THR A 238 -12.68 -8.70 -4.01
N ARG A 239 -11.93 -8.18 -4.97
CA ARG A 239 -11.12 -8.97 -5.92
C ARG A 239 -9.69 -9.07 -5.44
N ALA A 240 -9.03 -10.21 -5.65
CA ALA A 240 -7.67 -10.40 -5.14
C ALA A 240 -6.67 -9.36 -5.68
N ILE A 241 -6.74 -9.00 -6.97
CA ILE A 241 -5.87 -7.97 -7.55
C ILE A 241 -6.04 -6.60 -6.88
N SER A 242 -7.24 -6.28 -6.37
CA SER A 242 -7.49 -5.02 -5.67
C SER A 242 -6.80 -4.92 -4.30
N THR A 243 -6.33 -6.03 -3.74
CA THR A 243 -5.62 -6.03 -2.45
C THR A 243 -4.10 -5.90 -2.59
N TYR A 244 -3.56 -5.94 -3.81
CA TYR A 244 -2.14 -5.73 -4.05
C TYR A 244 -1.72 -4.32 -3.61
N ASN A 245 -0.70 -4.20 -2.76
CA ASN A 245 -0.24 -2.92 -2.20
C ASN A 245 -1.33 -2.11 -1.44
N SER A 246 -2.31 -2.78 -0.82
CA SER A 246 -3.37 -2.09 -0.06
C SER A 246 -2.84 -1.31 1.15
N GLY A 247 -1.80 -1.80 1.86
CA GLY A 247 -1.15 -1.10 2.96
C GLY A 247 -0.51 0.23 2.52
N PRO A 248 0.40 0.23 1.52
CA PRO A 248 0.95 1.47 0.95
C PRO A 248 -0.12 2.44 0.41
N ALA A 249 -1.18 1.93 -0.23
CA ALA A 249 -2.30 2.76 -0.69
C ALA A 249 -3.05 3.42 0.47
N ALA A 250 -3.27 2.68 1.57
CA ALA A 250 -3.81 3.25 2.80
C ALA A 250 -2.90 4.36 3.34
N GLY A 251 -1.57 4.16 3.35
CA GLY A 251 -0.60 5.18 3.76
C GLY A 251 -0.77 6.50 3.02
N LEU A 252 -1.04 6.47 1.71
CA LEU A 252 -1.33 7.68 0.93
C LEU A 252 -2.65 8.35 1.33
N VAL A 253 -3.68 7.57 1.67
CA VAL A 253 -4.95 8.14 2.20
C VAL A 253 -4.69 8.86 3.52
N GLY A 254 -3.90 8.27 4.42
CA GLY A 254 -3.49 8.89 5.67
C GLY A 254 -2.66 10.15 5.46
N ALA A 255 -1.67 10.11 4.57
CA ALA A 255 -0.85 11.28 4.24
C ALA A 255 -1.71 12.44 3.70
N ARG A 256 -2.67 12.15 2.80
CA ARG A 256 -3.65 13.13 2.30
C ARG A 256 -4.46 13.76 3.44
N ALA A 257 -4.99 12.93 4.33
CA ALA A 257 -5.78 13.42 5.45
C ALA A 257 -4.97 14.30 6.41
N ILE A 258 -3.69 13.96 6.65
CA ILE A 258 -2.78 14.78 7.44
C ILE A 258 -2.48 16.11 6.74
N ALA A 259 -2.14 16.09 5.44
CA ALA A 259 -1.88 17.30 4.68
C ALA A 259 -3.07 18.27 4.72
N ALA A 260 -4.29 17.74 4.64
CA ALA A 260 -5.51 18.54 4.73
C ALA A 260 -5.66 19.29 6.07
N LEU A 261 -5.09 18.79 7.18
CA LEU A 261 -5.08 19.50 8.48
C LEU A 261 -4.30 20.82 8.40
N TYR A 262 -3.35 20.92 7.49
CA TYR A 262 -2.50 22.09 7.27
C TYR A 262 -2.90 22.91 6.04
N GLY A 263 -4.01 22.54 5.38
CA GLY A 263 -4.47 23.18 4.15
C GLY A 263 -3.58 22.90 2.94
N GLU A 264 -2.78 21.81 2.98
CA GLU A 264 -1.90 21.40 1.89
C GLU A 264 -2.62 20.42 0.96
N ALA A 265 -2.57 20.68 -0.34
CA ALA A 265 -3.13 19.81 -1.37
C ALA A 265 -2.10 18.78 -1.88
N ASP A 266 -0.81 19.10 -1.77
CA ASP A 266 0.30 18.24 -2.21
C ASP A 266 1.04 17.65 -1.01
N VAL A 267 1.19 16.33 -1.00
CA VAL A 267 1.97 15.61 0.02
C VAL A 267 2.69 14.41 -0.58
N ILE A 268 3.93 14.22 -0.18
CA ILE A 268 4.68 13.00 -0.44
C ILE A 268 4.65 12.13 0.81
N SER A 269 4.26 10.90 0.62
CA SER A 269 4.21 9.84 1.62
C SER A 269 5.49 9.03 1.56
N ALA A 270 6.13 8.74 2.70
CA ALA A 270 7.42 8.07 2.80
C ALA A 270 7.41 7.08 3.97
N ASP A 271 7.28 5.78 3.66
CA ASP A 271 7.25 4.67 4.63
C ASP A 271 8.56 3.89 4.60
N MET A 272 9.31 3.89 5.68
CA MET A 272 10.48 3.03 5.82
C MET A 272 10.24 1.92 6.83
N GLY A 273 10.01 0.73 6.30
CA GLY A 273 9.94 -0.51 7.05
C GLY A 273 11.30 -1.19 7.23
N GLY A 274 11.25 -2.50 7.53
CA GLY A 274 12.48 -3.32 7.64
C GLY A 274 13.08 -3.70 6.28
N THR A 275 12.30 -3.79 5.22
CA THR A 275 12.70 -4.37 3.92
C THR A 275 12.65 -3.40 2.76
N SER A 276 11.73 -2.44 2.79
CA SER A 276 11.49 -1.47 1.72
C SER A 276 11.34 -0.05 2.26
N PHE A 277 11.46 0.91 1.36
CA PHE A 277 11.07 2.29 1.54
C PHE A 277 10.02 2.61 0.46
N ASP A 278 8.78 2.74 0.88
CA ASP A 278 7.66 2.96 -0.04
C ASP A 278 7.34 4.46 -0.11
N ILE A 279 7.32 5.01 -1.33
CA ILE A 279 7.06 6.42 -1.58
C ILE A 279 5.91 6.60 -2.56
N GLY A 280 5.11 7.64 -2.34
CA GLY A 280 4.01 7.97 -3.23
C GLY A 280 3.61 9.45 -3.12
N LEU A 281 2.85 9.91 -4.09
CA LEU A 281 2.44 11.31 -4.22
C LEU A 281 0.91 11.44 -4.15
N VAL A 282 0.46 12.42 -3.38
CA VAL A 282 -0.86 13.03 -3.51
C VAL A 282 -0.64 14.40 -4.12
N SER A 283 -1.29 14.71 -5.21
CA SER A 283 -1.17 16.01 -5.88
C SER A 283 -2.55 16.62 -6.12
N ASP A 284 -2.69 17.89 -5.80
CA ASP A 284 -3.98 18.61 -5.84
C ASP A 284 -5.10 17.87 -5.08
N GLY A 285 -4.74 17.24 -3.95
CA GLY A 285 -5.66 16.44 -3.12
C GLY A 285 -6.02 15.06 -3.69
N TRP A 286 -5.49 14.66 -4.85
CA TRP A 286 -5.75 13.36 -5.47
C TRP A 286 -4.59 12.40 -5.30
N LEU A 287 -4.91 11.15 -5.01
CA LEU A 287 -3.93 10.05 -5.04
C LEU A 287 -3.42 9.86 -6.47
N ASN A 288 -2.10 9.86 -6.65
CA ASN A 288 -1.51 9.55 -7.94
C ASN A 288 -1.81 8.10 -8.34
N VAL A 289 -2.10 7.84 -9.61
CA VAL A 289 -2.57 6.55 -10.10
C VAL A 289 -1.80 6.12 -11.34
N ALA A 290 -1.18 4.95 -11.27
CA ALA A 290 -0.64 4.27 -12.43
C ALA A 290 -1.78 3.62 -13.23
N LEU A 291 -1.96 4.03 -14.49
CA LEU A 291 -3.03 3.52 -15.36
C LEU A 291 -2.73 2.13 -15.92
N ARG A 292 -1.46 1.80 -16.11
CA ARG A 292 -0.96 0.50 -16.58
C ARG A 292 0.19 0.03 -15.68
N PRO A 293 -0.09 -0.29 -14.41
CA PRO A 293 0.93 -0.68 -13.47
C PRO A 293 1.60 -2.00 -13.82
N GLN A 294 2.82 -2.16 -13.35
CA GLN A 294 3.54 -3.42 -13.38
C GLN A 294 3.46 -4.11 -12.02
N ILE A 295 2.94 -5.32 -11.96
CA ILE A 295 2.84 -6.15 -10.77
C ILE A 295 3.81 -7.31 -10.92
N GLU A 296 4.88 -7.34 -10.14
CA GLU A 296 5.90 -8.39 -10.13
C GLU A 296 6.42 -8.75 -11.56
N GLY A 297 6.65 -7.73 -12.40
CA GLY A 297 7.09 -7.89 -13.76
C GLY A 297 5.98 -8.09 -14.80
N TYR A 298 4.71 -8.18 -14.38
CA TYR A 298 3.56 -8.33 -15.29
C TYR A 298 2.86 -7.00 -15.50
N ARG A 299 2.89 -6.47 -16.73
CA ARG A 299 2.09 -5.29 -17.08
C ARG A 299 0.61 -5.62 -17.00
N THR A 300 -0.11 -4.83 -16.25
CA THR A 300 -1.56 -4.94 -16.05
C THR A 300 -2.25 -3.67 -16.55
N ASN A 301 -3.55 -3.72 -16.76
CA ASN A 301 -4.35 -2.56 -17.16
C ASN A 301 -5.48 -2.25 -16.15
N VAL A 302 -5.33 -2.69 -14.90
CA VAL A 302 -6.17 -2.28 -13.77
C VAL A 302 -5.49 -1.08 -13.10
N PRO A 303 -6.08 0.14 -13.16
CA PRO A 303 -5.52 1.30 -12.48
C PRO A 303 -5.41 1.07 -10.99
N MET A 304 -4.29 1.50 -10.39
CA MET A 304 -4.09 1.44 -8.94
C MET A 304 -3.26 2.63 -8.47
N THR A 305 -3.38 2.95 -7.20
CA THR A 305 -2.57 4.00 -6.57
C THR A 305 -1.10 3.74 -6.82
N GLU A 306 -0.38 4.77 -7.25
CA GLU A 306 1.03 4.66 -7.58
C GLU A 306 1.88 4.77 -6.32
N VAL A 307 2.54 3.68 -6.00
CA VAL A 307 3.52 3.58 -4.92
C VAL A 307 4.78 2.94 -5.47
N SER A 308 5.90 3.61 -5.26
CA SER A 308 7.22 3.12 -5.65
C SER A 308 7.93 2.54 -4.46
N ALA A 309 8.21 1.24 -4.49
CA ALA A 309 8.99 0.54 -3.48
C ALA A 309 10.48 0.60 -3.84
N LEU A 310 11.26 1.28 -3.01
CA LEU A 310 12.72 1.26 -3.09
C LEU A 310 13.21 0.07 -2.28
N GLY A 311 14.14 -0.70 -2.83
CA GLY A 311 14.69 -1.90 -2.17
C GLY A 311 15.64 -1.57 -1.00
N VAL A 312 15.30 -0.55 -0.21
CA VAL A 312 16.10 -0.06 0.91
C VAL A 312 15.20 0.07 2.14
N GLY A 313 15.59 -0.55 3.24
CA GLY A 313 14.88 -0.48 4.52
C GLY A 313 15.85 -0.69 5.68
N GLY A 314 15.36 -0.72 6.90
CA GLY A 314 16.19 -0.89 8.10
C GLY A 314 17.04 -2.16 8.10
N GLY A 315 16.53 -3.25 7.52
CA GLY A 315 17.25 -4.53 7.37
C GLY A 315 18.04 -4.68 6.06
N SER A 316 18.12 -3.65 5.23
CA SER A 316 18.88 -3.71 3.98
C SER A 316 20.36 -3.92 4.26
N ILE A 317 20.93 -4.93 3.60
CA ILE A 317 22.32 -5.35 3.77
C ILE A 317 23.23 -4.40 3.03
N ALA A 318 24.25 -3.92 3.74
CA ALA A 318 25.32 -3.10 3.18
C ALA A 318 26.56 -3.96 2.89
N GLY A 319 27.29 -3.62 1.85
CA GLY A 319 28.52 -4.32 1.46
C GLY A 319 29.39 -3.51 0.51
N VAL A 320 30.55 -4.06 0.17
CA VAL A 320 31.48 -3.48 -0.80
C VAL A 320 31.57 -4.41 -2.01
N ARG A 321 31.42 -3.84 -3.21
CA ARG A 321 31.61 -4.52 -4.48
C ARG A 321 32.42 -3.63 -5.39
N ASP A 322 33.51 -4.17 -5.95
CA ASP A 322 34.42 -3.43 -6.83
C ASP A 322 34.98 -2.12 -6.19
N GLY A 323 35.22 -2.16 -4.87
CA GLY A 323 35.70 -1.01 -4.09
C GLY A 323 34.63 0.05 -3.79
N ALA A 324 33.37 -0.15 -4.18
CA ALA A 324 32.28 0.78 -3.95
C ALA A 324 31.24 0.23 -2.94
N LEU A 325 30.76 1.11 -2.05
CA LEU A 325 29.69 0.80 -1.10
C LEU A 325 28.36 0.61 -1.84
N PHE A 326 27.65 -0.48 -1.53
CA PHE A 326 26.25 -0.68 -1.90
C PHE A 326 25.39 -0.91 -0.66
N VAL A 327 24.08 -0.59 -0.74
CA VAL A 327 23.07 -0.89 0.27
C VAL A 327 21.83 -1.47 -0.44
N GLY A 328 21.37 -2.65 0.02
CA GLY A 328 20.25 -3.35 -0.63
C GLY A 328 20.58 -3.92 -2.03
N PRO A 329 19.60 -4.32 -2.84
CA PRO A 329 18.18 -4.46 -2.46
C PRO A 329 17.92 -5.68 -1.54
N ARG A 330 18.93 -6.50 -1.26
CA ARG A 330 18.81 -7.66 -0.37
C ARG A 330 18.67 -7.22 1.08
N SER A 331 17.69 -7.77 1.78
CA SER A 331 17.43 -7.53 3.20
C SER A 331 17.75 -8.77 4.04
N ALA A 332 18.20 -8.55 5.28
CA ALA A 332 18.38 -9.60 6.27
C ALA A 332 17.04 -10.15 6.81
N GLY A 333 15.93 -9.48 6.53
CA GLY A 333 14.61 -9.85 7.01
C GLY A 333 14.49 -9.79 8.53
N ALA A 334 13.52 -10.55 9.08
CA ALA A 334 13.33 -10.68 10.52
C ALA A 334 14.26 -11.73 11.13
N VAL A 335 14.55 -12.81 10.37
CA VAL A 335 15.43 -13.93 10.73
C VAL A 335 16.25 -14.28 9.50
N PRO A 336 17.59 -14.31 9.60
CA PRO A 336 18.41 -14.07 10.78
C PRO A 336 18.40 -12.61 11.27
N GLY A 337 17.95 -11.64 10.46
CA GLY A 337 17.85 -10.24 10.79
C GLY A 337 19.19 -9.50 10.79
N PRO A 338 19.19 -8.20 11.17
CA PRO A 338 20.38 -7.42 11.45
C PRO A 338 21.35 -8.12 12.39
N ALA A 339 22.65 -7.88 12.26
CA ALA A 339 23.67 -8.49 13.13
C ALA A 339 23.41 -8.19 14.61
N CYS A 340 22.95 -6.97 14.92
CA CYS A 340 22.60 -6.54 16.27
C CYS A 340 21.41 -7.29 16.89
N PHE A 341 20.59 -8.00 16.11
CA PHE A 341 19.47 -8.79 16.67
C PHE A 341 19.95 -10.06 17.39
N GLY A 342 21.18 -10.51 17.13
CA GLY A 342 21.74 -11.69 17.77
C GLY A 342 21.12 -13.02 17.38
N LEU A 343 20.31 -13.05 16.31
CA LEU A 343 19.59 -14.25 15.82
C LEU A 343 20.35 -15.00 14.71
N GLY A 344 21.65 -14.77 14.58
CA GLY A 344 22.52 -15.41 13.58
C GLY A 344 22.85 -14.56 12.35
N GLY A 345 22.33 -13.32 12.27
CA GLY A 345 22.75 -12.34 11.27
C GLY A 345 24.23 -11.99 11.42
N THR A 346 24.96 -11.91 10.30
CA THR A 346 26.39 -11.59 10.28
C THR A 346 26.74 -10.49 9.27
N GLU A 347 25.82 -10.11 8.43
CA GLU A 347 25.98 -9.03 7.45
C GLU A 347 25.49 -7.71 8.04
N PRO A 348 26.20 -6.59 7.83
CA PRO A 348 25.78 -5.30 8.37
C PRO A 348 24.55 -4.77 7.63
N THR A 349 23.65 -4.13 8.36
CA THR A 349 22.43 -3.52 7.84
C THR A 349 22.35 -2.03 8.17
N VAL A 350 21.35 -1.34 7.64
CA VAL A 350 21.03 0.06 7.99
C VAL A 350 20.74 0.20 9.48
N THR A 351 20.06 -0.79 10.10
CA THR A 351 19.81 -0.81 11.56
C THR A 351 21.11 -0.92 12.34
N ASP A 352 22.05 -1.78 11.93
CA ASP A 352 23.37 -1.89 12.57
C ASP A 352 24.16 -0.56 12.46
N ALA A 353 24.07 0.12 11.33
CA ALA A 353 24.71 1.42 11.13
C ALA A 353 24.11 2.50 12.06
N ASN A 354 22.79 2.61 12.16
CA ASN A 354 22.14 3.54 13.09
C ASN A 354 22.46 3.24 14.56
N LEU A 355 22.57 1.96 14.93
CA LEU A 355 22.97 1.54 16.28
C LEU A 355 24.42 1.95 16.60
N VAL A 356 25.37 1.69 15.70
CA VAL A 356 26.78 2.07 15.86
C VAL A 356 26.97 3.57 15.95
N LEU A 357 26.13 4.35 15.25
CA LEU A 357 26.12 5.81 15.32
C LEU A 357 25.47 6.37 16.60
N GLY A 358 24.90 5.51 17.47
CA GLY A 358 24.21 5.92 18.70
C GLY A 358 22.81 6.49 18.48
N ARG A 359 22.24 6.37 17.27
CA ARG A 359 20.91 6.88 16.94
C ARG A 359 19.78 5.99 17.47
N ILE A 360 20.04 4.72 17.76
CA ILE A 360 19.11 3.75 18.34
C ILE A 360 19.60 3.36 19.74
N ASP A 361 18.68 3.31 20.70
CA ASP A 361 18.94 2.79 22.03
C ASP A 361 18.97 1.26 22.01
N PRO A 362 20.09 0.60 22.37
CA PRO A 362 20.17 -0.85 22.39
C PRO A 362 19.20 -1.49 23.40
N ASP A 363 18.85 -0.80 24.47
CA ASP A 363 18.02 -1.32 25.56
C ASP A 363 16.51 -0.99 25.38
N ASN A 364 16.18 0.00 24.53
CA ASN A 364 14.79 0.46 24.32
C ASN A 364 14.22 0.07 22.94
N PHE A 365 14.86 -0.84 22.21
CA PHE A 365 14.33 -1.23 20.89
C PHE A 365 13.02 -1.99 21.05
N LEU A 366 11.96 -1.55 20.31
CA LEU A 366 10.57 -2.02 20.47
C LEU A 366 10.05 -1.87 21.91
N GLY A 367 10.33 -0.75 22.57
CA GLY A 367 9.92 -0.50 23.94
C GLY A 367 10.58 -1.45 24.96
N GLY A 368 11.81 -1.90 24.68
CA GLY A 368 12.56 -2.83 25.52
C GLY A 368 12.24 -4.32 25.30
N ALA A 369 11.32 -4.63 24.35
CA ALA A 369 10.99 -6.02 24.03
C ALA A 369 12.15 -6.79 23.37
N ARG A 370 13.15 -6.06 22.84
CA ARG A 370 14.37 -6.63 22.26
C ARG A 370 15.57 -5.78 22.63
N GLN A 371 16.58 -6.41 23.19
CA GLN A 371 17.92 -5.80 23.34
C GLN A 371 18.72 -5.99 22.07
N LEU A 372 19.50 -4.96 21.70
CA LEU A 372 20.38 -4.97 20.53
C LEU A 372 21.84 -5.14 20.97
N ASP A 373 22.57 -5.97 20.23
CA ASP A 373 23.98 -6.27 20.48
C ASP A 373 24.86 -5.31 19.64
N THR A 374 25.33 -4.25 20.27
CA THR A 374 26.18 -3.25 19.63
C THR A 374 27.52 -3.82 19.16
N ASP A 375 28.08 -4.79 19.89
CA ASP A 375 29.38 -5.40 19.52
C ASP A 375 29.26 -6.22 18.24
N LYS A 376 28.15 -6.94 18.05
CA LYS A 376 27.87 -7.66 16.79
C LYS A 376 27.67 -6.71 15.62
N ALA A 377 26.96 -5.60 15.81
CA ALA A 377 26.82 -4.57 14.79
C ALA A 377 28.20 -4.00 14.38
N ARG A 378 29.02 -3.61 15.36
CA ARG A 378 30.38 -3.10 15.12
C ARG A 378 31.25 -4.13 14.39
N ALA A 379 31.24 -5.38 14.83
CA ALA A 379 32.01 -6.45 14.19
C ALA A 379 31.59 -6.70 12.73
N ALA A 380 30.27 -6.66 12.45
CA ALA A 380 29.74 -6.81 11.09
C ALA A 380 30.19 -5.65 10.18
N ILE A 381 30.05 -4.39 10.65
CA ILE A 381 30.46 -3.19 9.91
C ILE A 381 31.98 -3.19 9.71
N THR A 382 32.79 -3.53 10.73
CA THR A 382 34.26 -3.58 10.63
C THR A 382 34.66 -4.50 9.50
N ARG A 383 34.24 -5.75 9.54
CA ARG A 383 34.62 -6.79 8.58
C ARG A 383 34.15 -6.51 7.16
N ALA A 384 32.88 -6.11 6.99
CA ALA A 384 32.27 -6.04 5.66
C ALA A 384 32.44 -4.67 4.99
N LEU A 385 32.70 -3.62 5.74
CA LEU A 385 32.72 -2.23 5.23
C LEU A 385 34.00 -1.47 5.61
N ALA A 386 34.31 -1.35 6.91
CA ALA A 386 35.38 -0.48 7.38
C ALA A 386 36.75 -0.95 6.87
N GLU A 387 37.10 -2.23 7.04
CA GLU A 387 38.35 -2.80 6.56
C GLU A 387 38.49 -2.72 5.02
N PRO A 388 37.49 -3.15 4.20
CA PRO A 388 37.58 -3.07 2.75
C PRO A 388 37.66 -1.63 2.20
N LEU A 389 37.06 -0.64 2.88
CA LEU A 389 37.05 0.76 2.47
C LEU A 389 38.18 1.59 3.09
N GLY A 390 38.95 1.04 4.04
CA GLY A 390 40.00 1.77 4.78
C GLY A 390 39.45 2.90 5.66
N LEU A 391 38.23 2.72 6.24
CA LEU A 391 37.52 3.70 7.05
C LEU A 391 37.50 3.28 8.53
N SER A 392 37.19 4.22 9.43
CA SER A 392 36.72 3.85 10.78
C SER A 392 35.33 3.22 10.73
N VAL A 393 34.95 2.51 11.79
CA VAL A 393 33.63 1.85 11.88
C VAL A 393 32.50 2.89 11.81
N GLU A 394 32.67 4.02 12.48
CA GLU A 394 31.72 5.13 12.49
C GLU A 394 31.63 5.80 11.10
N ALA A 395 32.77 6.01 10.43
CA ALA A 395 32.77 6.57 9.08
C ALA A 395 32.10 5.63 8.07
N ALA A 396 32.32 4.33 8.20
CA ALA A 396 31.65 3.33 7.37
C ALA A 396 30.13 3.29 7.64
N ALA A 397 29.71 3.37 8.90
CA ALA A 397 28.30 3.46 9.28
C ALA A 397 27.63 4.74 8.73
N LEU A 398 28.29 5.91 8.84
CA LEU A 398 27.83 7.17 8.24
C LEU A 398 27.68 7.06 6.72
N ALA A 399 28.62 6.40 6.05
CA ALA A 399 28.58 6.21 4.61
C ALA A 399 27.34 5.37 4.19
N VAL A 400 26.98 4.34 4.98
CA VAL A 400 25.74 3.55 4.76
C VAL A 400 24.52 4.45 4.86
N ILE A 401 24.38 5.23 5.94
CA ILE A 401 23.24 6.11 6.16
C ILE A 401 23.15 7.18 5.07
N SER A 402 24.26 7.85 4.77
CA SER A 402 24.30 8.88 3.71
C SER A 402 23.91 8.32 2.34
N ARG A 403 24.33 7.08 2.02
CA ARG A 403 23.94 6.41 0.75
C ARG A 403 22.44 6.21 0.67
N VAL A 404 21.82 5.71 1.75
CA VAL A 404 20.37 5.52 1.86
C VAL A 404 19.63 6.85 1.71
N ASP A 405 20.01 7.85 2.50
CA ASP A 405 19.32 9.16 2.53
C ASP A 405 19.40 9.86 1.17
N GLN A 406 20.52 9.77 0.47
CA GLN A 406 20.67 10.32 -0.88
C GLN A 406 19.89 9.56 -1.95
N GLU A 407 19.79 8.24 -1.85
CA GLU A 407 19.05 7.44 -2.81
C GLU A 407 17.54 7.70 -2.69
N VAL A 408 17.03 7.65 -1.46
CA VAL A 408 15.63 7.94 -1.15
C VAL A 408 15.31 9.41 -1.46
N GLY A 409 16.15 10.34 -1.04
CA GLY A 409 15.96 11.77 -1.30
C GLY A 409 15.88 12.10 -2.79
N ARG A 410 16.71 11.44 -3.64
CA ARG A 410 16.60 11.60 -5.10
C ARG A 410 15.27 11.08 -5.65
N ALA A 411 14.79 9.93 -5.17
CA ALA A 411 13.51 9.39 -5.59
C ALA A 411 12.34 10.30 -5.17
N ILE A 412 12.35 10.82 -3.94
CA ILE A 412 11.37 11.81 -3.46
C ILE A 412 11.47 13.12 -4.25
N GLY A 413 12.69 13.57 -4.57
CA GLY A 413 12.91 14.75 -5.41
C GLY A 413 12.31 14.62 -6.81
N ALA A 414 12.30 13.41 -7.38
CA ALA A 414 11.63 13.13 -8.65
C ALA A 414 10.10 13.19 -8.53
N LEU A 415 9.52 12.69 -7.42
CA LEU A 415 8.09 12.83 -7.15
C LEU A 415 7.69 14.28 -6.91
N ARG A 416 8.53 15.06 -6.20
CA ARG A 416 8.30 16.49 -5.98
C ARG A 416 8.10 17.26 -7.30
N GLN A 417 8.83 16.90 -8.36
CA GLN A 417 8.71 17.55 -9.67
C GLN A 417 7.35 17.26 -10.36
N GLN A 418 6.63 16.26 -9.90
CA GLN A 418 5.30 15.89 -10.42
C GLN A 418 4.16 16.55 -9.60
N ALA A 419 4.46 17.12 -8.45
CA ALA A 419 3.49 17.87 -7.65
C ALA A 419 3.09 19.18 -8.34
N VAL A 420 1.85 19.63 -8.14
CA VAL A 420 1.36 20.91 -8.67
C VAL A 420 2.01 22.07 -7.92
N GLY A 421 2.20 21.95 -6.61
CA GLY A 421 2.86 22.95 -5.77
C GLY A 421 4.38 22.78 -5.70
N ASP A 422 5.09 23.91 -5.49
CA ASP A 422 6.56 23.93 -5.46
C ASP A 422 7.18 23.20 -4.25
N SER A 423 6.45 23.04 -3.16
CA SER A 423 6.96 22.50 -1.89
C SER A 423 5.92 21.62 -1.19
N PRO A 424 5.67 20.39 -1.70
CA PRO A 424 4.76 19.46 -1.07
C PRO A 424 5.21 19.14 0.38
N LEU A 425 4.24 18.88 1.25
CA LEU A 425 4.51 18.40 2.59
C LEU A 425 5.09 16.98 2.51
N LEU A 426 6.10 16.65 3.35
CA LEU A 426 6.62 15.29 3.45
C LEU A 426 6.05 14.63 4.71
N THR A 427 5.33 13.53 4.57
CA THR A 427 4.90 12.70 5.70
C THR A 427 5.78 11.47 5.79
N VAL A 428 6.55 11.36 6.90
CA VAL A 428 7.49 10.24 7.11
C VAL A 428 6.98 9.34 8.22
N TYR A 429 7.01 8.03 7.96
CA TYR A 429 6.53 7.03 8.89
C TYR A 429 7.23 5.67 8.71
N GLY A 430 6.70 4.62 9.35
CA GLY A 430 7.36 3.34 9.51
C GLY A 430 8.33 3.32 10.70
N GLY A 431 8.82 2.15 11.05
CA GLY A 431 9.67 1.97 12.23
C GLY A 431 11.04 2.65 12.12
N ALA A 432 11.58 2.78 10.90
CA ALA A 432 12.90 3.35 10.62
C ALA A 432 12.84 4.74 9.97
N GLY A 433 11.75 5.09 9.29
CA GLY A 433 11.63 6.32 8.51
C GLY A 433 12.02 7.60 9.24
N PRO A 434 11.53 7.85 10.45
CA PRO A 434 11.81 9.08 11.19
C PRO A 434 13.29 9.30 11.56
N LEU A 435 14.13 8.24 11.56
CA LEU A 435 15.59 8.36 11.72
C LEU A 435 16.28 9.01 10.52
N HIS A 436 15.67 8.92 9.35
CA HIS A 436 16.20 9.39 8.08
C HIS A 436 15.54 10.69 7.59
N ALA A 437 14.42 11.08 8.22
CA ALA A 437 13.49 12.10 7.74
C ALA A 437 14.16 13.42 7.32
N CYS A 438 14.97 14.03 8.18
CA CYS A 438 15.60 15.32 7.92
C CYS A 438 16.57 15.26 6.71
N ARG A 439 17.43 14.24 6.65
CA ARG A 439 18.44 14.11 5.58
C ARG A 439 17.83 13.71 4.25
N VAL A 440 16.80 12.88 4.27
CA VAL A 440 16.01 12.55 3.09
C VAL A 440 15.31 13.80 2.54
N ALA A 441 14.71 14.62 3.41
CA ALA A 441 14.06 15.87 3.02
C ALA A 441 15.06 16.87 2.41
N GLU A 442 16.24 17.06 3.02
CA GLU A 442 17.32 17.90 2.47
C GLU A 442 17.74 17.45 1.07
N ALA A 443 17.99 16.13 0.90
CA ALA A 443 18.37 15.56 -0.39
C ALA A 443 17.25 15.67 -1.45
N ALA A 444 15.99 15.74 -1.03
CA ALA A 444 14.82 15.97 -1.90
C ALA A 444 14.52 17.47 -2.13
N GLY A 445 15.21 18.38 -1.41
CA GLY A 445 14.94 19.83 -1.43
C GLY A 445 13.64 20.21 -0.76
N LEU A 446 13.18 19.45 0.25
CA LEU A 446 11.99 19.69 1.05
C LEU A 446 12.37 20.25 2.43
N LYS A 447 11.53 21.11 2.99
CA LYS A 447 11.84 21.83 4.24
C LYS A 447 10.87 21.57 5.38
N ARG A 448 9.80 20.83 5.13
CA ARG A 448 8.73 20.57 6.09
C ARG A 448 8.37 19.11 6.10
N ILE A 449 8.40 18.51 7.30
CA ILE A 449 8.11 17.08 7.49
C ILE A 449 7.09 16.95 8.61
N VAL A 450 6.14 16.03 8.46
CA VAL A 450 5.25 15.60 9.53
C VAL A 450 5.55 14.16 9.90
N VAL A 451 5.72 13.92 11.20
CA VAL A 451 5.77 12.58 11.81
C VAL A 451 4.60 12.49 12.79
N THR A 452 3.71 11.54 12.59
CA THR A 452 2.54 11.38 13.46
C THR A 452 2.87 10.53 14.68
N PRO A 453 2.10 10.65 15.79
CA PRO A 453 2.25 9.75 16.94
C PRO A 453 1.99 8.28 16.59
N TYR A 454 1.34 8.03 15.46
CA TYR A 454 1.02 6.68 14.95
C TYR A 454 1.96 6.22 13.84
N SER A 455 3.10 6.89 13.64
CA SER A 455 4.02 6.63 12.53
C SER A 455 4.48 5.18 12.43
N ALA A 456 4.66 4.48 13.55
CA ALA A 456 5.10 3.08 13.56
C ALA A 456 4.01 2.05 13.15
N VAL A 457 2.74 2.47 13.10
CA VAL A 457 1.58 1.68 12.65
C VAL A 457 0.76 2.47 11.64
N PHE A 458 1.42 3.28 10.82
CA PHE A 458 0.78 4.31 10.01
C PHE A 458 -0.18 3.75 8.97
N SER A 459 0.12 2.61 8.33
CA SER A 459 -0.78 1.98 7.37
C SER A 459 -2.10 1.53 8.03
N ALA A 460 -2.03 0.95 9.24
CA ALA A 460 -3.22 0.60 10.02
C ALA A 460 -3.99 1.87 10.46
N PHE A 461 -3.29 2.90 10.98
CA PHE A 461 -3.89 4.19 11.28
C PHE A 461 -4.58 4.79 10.05
N SER A 462 -3.92 4.78 8.91
CA SER A 462 -4.45 5.33 7.65
C SER A 462 -5.68 4.59 7.15
N SER A 463 -5.74 3.28 7.37
CA SER A 463 -6.93 2.48 7.06
C SER A 463 -8.16 2.97 7.81
N SER A 464 -8.01 3.55 9.03
CA SER A 464 -9.11 4.12 9.80
C SER A 464 -9.77 5.34 9.13
N LEU A 465 -9.15 5.88 8.08
CA LEU A 465 -9.61 7.04 7.30
C LEU A 465 -10.18 6.65 5.93
N MET A 466 -10.23 5.34 5.61
CA MET A 466 -10.74 4.85 4.34
C MET A 466 -12.24 4.62 4.39
N ASP A 467 -12.93 5.01 3.31
CA ASP A 467 -14.35 4.79 3.09
C ASP A 467 -14.61 3.50 2.30
N VAL A 468 -15.83 2.95 2.43
CA VAL A 468 -16.28 1.91 1.50
C VAL A 468 -16.41 2.53 0.11
N GLY A 469 -15.79 1.89 -0.88
CA GLY A 469 -15.82 2.41 -2.24
C GLY A 469 -15.62 1.36 -3.31
N HIS A 470 -16.16 1.65 -4.50
CA HIS A 470 -16.05 0.81 -5.68
C HIS A 470 -15.72 1.63 -6.91
N SER A 471 -14.74 1.16 -7.67
CA SER A 471 -14.30 1.74 -8.94
C SER A 471 -14.87 0.94 -10.12
N TYR A 472 -15.44 1.63 -11.09
CA TYR A 472 -15.93 1.08 -12.35
C TYR A 472 -15.22 1.78 -13.49
N LEU A 473 -14.90 1.05 -14.54
CA LEU A 473 -14.26 1.58 -15.74
C LEU A 473 -14.88 0.92 -16.97
N ARG A 474 -15.10 1.70 -18.02
CA ARG A 474 -15.59 1.23 -19.32
C ARG A 474 -14.76 1.85 -20.43
N ALA A 475 -14.32 1.02 -21.38
CA ALA A 475 -13.70 1.49 -22.61
C ALA A 475 -14.73 2.24 -23.46
N VAL A 476 -14.30 3.32 -24.07
CA VAL A 476 -15.07 4.14 -25.01
C VAL A 476 -14.35 4.18 -26.35
N ASP A 477 -13.04 4.43 -26.37
CA ASP A 477 -12.13 4.42 -27.52
C ASP A 477 -12.66 5.25 -28.71
N MET A 478 -13.11 6.47 -28.43
CA MET A 478 -13.73 7.37 -29.40
C MET A 478 -13.00 8.71 -29.46
N ARG A 479 -13.02 9.33 -30.63
CA ARG A 479 -12.48 10.67 -30.81
C ARG A 479 -13.40 11.74 -30.17
N PRO A 480 -12.86 12.88 -29.71
CA PRO A 480 -13.65 13.93 -29.08
C PRO A 480 -14.69 14.57 -30.01
N ASP A 481 -14.46 14.50 -31.34
CA ASP A 481 -15.33 15.06 -32.39
C ASP A 481 -16.38 14.05 -32.90
N ASP A 482 -16.41 12.82 -32.40
CA ASP A 482 -17.39 11.81 -32.81
C ASP A 482 -18.79 12.17 -32.31
N GLN A 483 -19.76 12.22 -33.24
CA GLN A 483 -21.14 12.58 -32.95
C GLN A 483 -21.84 11.60 -32.01
N ALA A 484 -21.43 10.33 -32.01
CA ALA A 484 -21.98 9.31 -31.12
C ALA A 484 -21.38 9.31 -29.71
N LEU A 485 -20.27 10.05 -29.46
CA LEU A 485 -19.58 10.08 -28.18
C LEU A 485 -20.49 10.44 -26.99
N PRO A 486 -21.35 11.48 -27.05
CA PRO A 486 -22.19 11.85 -25.92
C PRO A 486 -23.19 10.76 -25.53
N GLU A 487 -23.79 10.08 -26.51
CA GLU A 487 -24.75 8.99 -26.26
C GLU A 487 -24.04 7.76 -25.69
N THR A 488 -22.87 7.41 -26.23
CA THR A 488 -22.03 6.30 -25.76
C THR A 488 -21.61 6.54 -24.31
N VAL A 489 -21.10 7.71 -23.97
CA VAL A 489 -20.67 8.07 -22.61
C VAL A 489 -21.87 8.01 -21.64
N GLU A 490 -23.02 8.54 -22.03
CA GLU A 490 -24.22 8.47 -21.19
C GLU A 490 -24.69 7.02 -20.97
N GLY A 491 -24.63 6.17 -21.99
CA GLY A 491 -24.96 4.74 -21.90
C GLY A 491 -24.05 4.01 -20.90
N VAL A 492 -22.73 4.15 -21.03
CA VAL A 492 -21.78 3.49 -20.13
C VAL A 492 -21.85 4.03 -18.69
N LEU A 493 -22.10 5.33 -18.51
CA LEU A 493 -22.29 5.92 -17.17
C LEU A 493 -23.56 5.36 -16.50
N ARG A 494 -24.65 5.20 -17.24
CA ARG A 494 -25.89 4.63 -16.74
C ARG A 494 -25.70 3.19 -16.27
N ASP A 495 -24.99 2.38 -17.03
CA ASP A 495 -24.69 0.99 -16.69
C ASP A 495 -23.80 0.89 -15.45
N MET A 496 -22.75 1.72 -15.38
CA MET A 496 -21.85 1.78 -14.22
C MET A 496 -22.57 2.26 -12.96
N GLN A 497 -23.40 3.30 -13.06
CA GLN A 497 -24.19 3.77 -11.93
C GLN A 497 -25.17 2.68 -11.44
N GLY A 498 -25.82 1.97 -12.36
CA GLY A 498 -26.69 0.84 -12.02
C GLY A 498 -25.95 -0.28 -11.28
N ALA A 499 -24.72 -0.60 -11.69
CA ALA A 499 -23.85 -1.56 -11.00
C ALA A 499 -23.44 -1.04 -9.62
N ALA A 500 -22.99 0.21 -9.55
CA ALA A 500 -22.56 0.87 -8.32
C ALA A 500 -23.67 0.89 -7.25
N LEU A 501 -24.87 1.26 -7.63
CA LEU A 501 -26.03 1.26 -6.73
C LEU A 501 -26.39 -0.14 -6.21
N ARG A 502 -26.22 -1.19 -7.03
CA ARG A 502 -26.42 -2.58 -6.57
C ARG A 502 -25.32 -3.00 -5.59
N ASP A 503 -24.08 -2.65 -5.87
CA ASP A 503 -22.94 -3.01 -5.02
C ASP A 503 -23.01 -2.28 -3.68
N MET A 504 -23.27 -0.98 -3.66
CA MET A 504 -23.42 -0.20 -2.42
C MET A 504 -24.59 -0.68 -1.56
N ARG A 505 -25.72 -1.09 -2.16
CA ARG A 505 -26.79 -1.78 -1.42
C ARG A 505 -26.32 -3.12 -0.83
N GLY A 506 -25.52 -3.88 -1.56
CA GLY A 506 -24.90 -5.12 -1.07
C GLY A 506 -23.90 -4.88 0.07
N GLU A 507 -23.25 -3.72 0.10
CA GLU A 507 -22.44 -3.25 1.23
C GLU A 507 -23.28 -2.81 2.44
N GLY A 508 -24.56 -2.52 2.25
CA GLY A 508 -25.50 -2.10 3.29
C GLY A 508 -25.72 -0.59 3.39
N PHE A 509 -25.40 0.17 2.33
CA PHE A 509 -25.59 1.62 2.30
C PHE A 509 -26.86 2.05 1.57
N ASP A 510 -27.45 3.13 2.07
CA ASP A 510 -28.51 3.84 1.36
C ASP A 510 -27.92 4.66 0.20
N THR A 511 -28.60 4.62 -0.93
CA THR A 511 -28.19 5.29 -2.14
C THR A 511 -28.25 6.82 -2.07
N ALA A 512 -28.93 7.38 -1.06
CA ALA A 512 -29.05 8.83 -0.86
C ALA A 512 -27.79 9.51 -0.27
N SER A 513 -26.88 8.73 0.35
CA SER A 513 -25.69 9.23 1.05
C SER A 513 -24.38 8.94 0.33
N LEU A 514 -24.43 8.61 -0.95
CA LEU A 514 -23.27 8.26 -1.74
C LEU A 514 -22.55 9.48 -2.30
N SER A 515 -21.23 9.44 -2.26
CA SER A 515 -20.35 10.38 -2.97
C SER A 515 -19.91 9.78 -4.30
N TRP A 516 -19.81 10.62 -5.33
CA TRP A 516 -19.51 10.20 -6.68
C TRP A 516 -18.34 10.98 -7.26
N GLN A 517 -17.48 10.26 -7.99
CA GLN A 517 -16.41 10.83 -8.80
C GLN A 517 -16.47 10.26 -10.21
N MET A 518 -16.21 11.09 -11.20
CA MET A 518 -16.09 10.68 -12.59
C MET A 518 -14.63 10.78 -13.02
N ASP A 519 -14.18 9.77 -13.76
CA ASP A 519 -12.86 9.73 -14.37
C ASP A 519 -12.98 9.72 -15.90
N ALA A 520 -12.06 10.39 -16.58
CA ALA A 520 -11.77 10.18 -18.00
C ALA A 520 -10.30 9.75 -18.17
N ILE A 521 -10.07 8.69 -18.92
CA ILE A 521 -8.74 8.28 -19.39
C ILE A 521 -8.64 8.66 -20.86
N LEU A 522 -7.65 9.46 -21.17
CA LEU A 522 -7.47 10.12 -22.46
C LEU A 522 -6.16 9.66 -23.10
N SER A 523 -6.17 9.42 -24.38
CA SER A 523 -4.96 9.10 -25.17
C SER A 523 -4.43 10.36 -25.87
N ARG A 524 -3.11 10.52 -25.92
CA ARG A 524 -2.40 11.57 -26.65
C ARG A 524 -1.80 11.03 -27.95
N GLU A 525 -1.34 11.93 -28.83
CA GLU A 525 -0.72 11.55 -30.12
C GLU A 525 0.54 10.70 -29.95
N ASP A 526 1.30 10.90 -28.89
CA ASP A 526 2.51 10.13 -28.57
C ASP A 526 2.23 8.74 -27.97
N GLY A 527 0.95 8.39 -27.81
CA GLY A 527 0.51 7.13 -27.22
C GLY A 527 0.51 7.13 -25.69
N SER A 528 0.87 8.25 -25.04
CA SER A 528 0.74 8.39 -23.58
C SER A 528 -0.73 8.56 -23.18
N GLU A 529 -1.03 8.20 -21.94
CA GLU A 529 -2.37 8.35 -21.37
C GLU A 529 -2.38 9.49 -20.33
N GLY A 530 -3.48 10.25 -20.29
CA GLY A 530 -3.80 11.22 -19.25
C GLY A 530 -5.05 10.79 -18.50
N ARG A 531 -5.16 11.17 -17.23
CA ARG A 531 -6.36 10.96 -16.42
C ARG A 531 -6.88 12.28 -15.89
N VAL A 532 -8.18 12.48 -15.99
CA VAL A 532 -8.89 13.61 -15.39
C VAL A 532 -9.93 13.05 -14.42
N ARG A 533 -10.04 13.65 -13.24
CA ARG A 533 -11.00 13.26 -12.21
C ARG A 533 -11.75 14.48 -11.70
N VAL A 534 -13.06 14.33 -11.48
CA VAL A 534 -13.93 15.36 -10.92
C VAL A 534 -14.92 14.77 -9.92
N ASP A 535 -15.18 15.51 -8.85
CA ASP A 535 -16.29 15.21 -7.94
C ASP A 535 -17.60 15.65 -8.57
N VAL A 536 -18.65 14.84 -8.43
CA VAL A 536 -19.97 15.11 -8.99
C VAL A 536 -21.08 14.70 -8.00
N VAL A 537 -22.21 15.38 -8.06
CA VAL A 537 -23.38 15.02 -7.24
C VAL A 537 -24.16 13.86 -7.87
N ASN A 538 -24.37 13.92 -9.17
CA ASN A 538 -25.06 12.90 -9.95
C ASN A 538 -24.33 12.68 -11.28
N PRO A 539 -23.71 11.52 -11.51
CA PRO A 539 -22.92 11.26 -12.71
C PRO A 539 -23.71 11.30 -14.02
N LEU A 540 -25.06 11.17 -13.98
CA LEU A 540 -25.91 11.28 -15.17
C LEU A 540 -26.42 12.69 -15.45
N SER A 541 -26.12 13.67 -14.61
CA SER A 541 -26.54 15.06 -14.85
C SER A 541 -25.77 15.71 -16.00
N ALA A 542 -26.39 16.68 -16.66
CA ALA A 542 -25.72 17.49 -17.67
C ALA A 542 -24.57 18.30 -17.07
N GLU A 543 -24.73 18.78 -15.83
CA GLU A 543 -23.70 19.49 -15.07
C GLU A 543 -22.46 18.65 -14.86
N ALA A 544 -22.61 17.39 -14.42
CA ALA A 544 -21.49 16.48 -14.23
C ALA A 544 -20.68 16.24 -15.52
N ARG A 545 -21.38 16.05 -16.66
CA ARG A 545 -20.73 15.90 -17.97
C ARG A 545 -19.99 17.19 -18.41
N GLN A 546 -20.58 18.34 -18.14
CA GLN A 546 -19.95 19.62 -18.43
C GLN A 546 -18.69 19.83 -17.57
N THR A 547 -18.77 19.57 -16.26
CA THR A 547 -17.62 19.65 -15.33
C THR A 547 -16.47 18.76 -15.80
N LEU A 548 -16.77 17.51 -16.19
CA LEU A 548 -15.75 16.60 -16.72
C LEU A 548 -15.15 17.13 -18.04
N HIS A 549 -15.98 17.63 -18.94
CA HIS A 549 -15.52 18.18 -20.22
C HIS A 549 -14.61 19.40 -20.06
N GLU A 550 -14.96 20.32 -19.13
CA GLU A 550 -14.15 21.48 -18.81
C GLU A 550 -12.80 21.07 -18.19
N ALA A 551 -12.81 20.10 -17.28
CA ALA A 551 -11.59 19.55 -16.69
C ALA A 551 -10.70 18.88 -17.74
N ILE A 552 -11.25 18.11 -18.68
CA ILE A 552 -10.49 17.51 -19.80
C ILE A 552 -9.78 18.60 -20.60
N ARG A 553 -10.49 19.67 -20.99
CA ARG A 553 -9.92 20.76 -21.77
C ARG A 553 -8.82 21.52 -21.05
N ARG A 554 -8.92 21.62 -19.72
CA ARG A 554 -7.92 22.29 -18.88
C ARG A 554 -6.67 21.43 -18.68
N ASP A 555 -6.84 20.15 -18.34
CA ASP A 555 -5.77 19.29 -17.81
C ASP A 555 -5.12 18.41 -18.89
N VAL A 556 -5.85 18.08 -19.98
CA VAL A 556 -5.36 17.27 -21.11
C VAL A 556 -5.84 17.88 -22.43
N PRO A 557 -5.42 19.11 -22.77
CA PRO A 557 -5.90 19.83 -23.96
C PRO A 557 -5.45 19.18 -25.29
N ASP A 558 -4.43 18.34 -25.26
CA ASP A 558 -3.84 17.60 -26.37
C ASP A 558 -4.42 16.18 -26.53
N ALA A 559 -5.54 15.88 -25.88
CA ALA A 559 -6.20 14.60 -26.00
C ALA A 559 -6.73 14.35 -27.42
N VAL A 560 -6.40 13.20 -28.02
CA VAL A 560 -6.86 12.79 -29.37
C VAL A 560 -7.99 11.77 -29.31
N ALA A 561 -8.14 11.06 -28.17
CA ALA A 561 -9.24 10.12 -27.95
C ALA A 561 -9.62 10.03 -26.46
N LEU A 562 -10.90 9.75 -26.21
CA LEU A 562 -11.39 9.29 -24.93
C LEU A 562 -11.31 7.77 -24.90
N GLY A 563 -10.29 7.23 -24.26
CA GLY A 563 -10.04 5.77 -24.18
C GLY A 563 -11.01 5.08 -23.24
N ALA A 564 -11.28 5.68 -22.06
CA ALA A 564 -12.22 5.10 -21.10
C ALA A 564 -12.89 6.17 -20.22
N VAL A 565 -14.08 5.83 -19.71
CA VAL A 565 -14.78 6.58 -18.66
C VAL A 565 -14.85 5.73 -17.41
N GLY A 566 -14.55 6.35 -16.27
CA GLY A 566 -14.62 5.73 -14.96
C GLY A 566 -15.68 6.37 -14.07
N LEU A 567 -16.16 5.60 -13.12
CA LEU A 567 -17.04 6.04 -12.05
C LEU A 567 -16.55 5.44 -10.74
N PHE A 568 -16.29 6.29 -9.76
CA PHE A 568 -16.03 5.87 -8.38
C PHE A 568 -17.21 6.28 -7.50
N VAL A 569 -17.65 5.36 -6.66
CA VAL A 569 -18.71 5.60 -5.67
C VAL A 569 -18.16 5.29 -4.29
N SER A 570 -18.47 6.12 -3.30
CA SER A 570 -18.09 5.86 -1.92
C SER A 570 -19.21 6.21 -0.93
N ALA A 571 -19.13 5.57 0.24
CA ALA A 571 -19.98 5.87 1.39
C ALA A 571 -19.12 5.91 2.65
N PRO A 572 -19.35 6.90 3.54
CA PRO A 572 -18.56 7.05 4.74
C PRO A 572 -18.85 5.93 5.75
N VAL A 573 -17.80 5.46 6.39
CA VAL A 573 -17.83 4.58 7.57
C VAL A 573 -17.16 5.28 8.75
N PRO A 574 -17.34 4.84 10.00
CA PRO A 574 -16.71 5.49 11.14
C PRO A 574 -15.21 5.67 10.94
N HIS A 575 -14.74 6.92 11.06
CA HIS A 575 -13.35 7.32 10.93
C HIS A 575 -12.75 7.73 12.28
N PHE A 576 -11.42 7.59 12.38
CA PHE A 576 -10.66 8.33 13.38
C PHE A 576 -10.83 9.84 13.13
N ARG A 577 -10.93 10.62 14.22
CA ARG A 577 -11.05 12.07 14.16
C ARG A 577 -9.85 12.72 14.83
N PHE A 578 -9.22 13.63 14.12
CA PHE A 578 -8.18 14.46 14.68
C PHE A 578 -8.84 15.50 15.61
N GLU A 579 -8.39 15.52 16.85
CA GLU A 579 -8.86 16.48 17.86
C GLU A 579 -7.79 17.54 18.09
N GLU A 580 -8.18 18.80 18.05
CA GLU A 580 -7.27 19.89 18.41
C GLU A 580 -7.06 19.93 19.91
N GLN A 581 -5.79 19.93 20.32
CA GLN A 581 -5.37 20.06 21.69
C GLN A 581 -4.88 21.47 21.96
N PRO A 582 -5.07 22.03 23.16
CA PRO A 582 -4.54 23.33 23.52
C PRO A 582 -3.01 23.30 23.49
N LEU A 583 -2.42 24.34 22.91
CA LEU A 583 -0.97 24.50 22.95
C LEU A 583 -0.52 24.93 24.35
N THR A 584 0.38 24.14 24.93
CA THR A 584 0.93 24.39 26.27
C THR A 584 2.31 25.02 26.13
N PRO A 585 2.55 26.25 26.59
CA PRO A 585 3.86 26.88 26.55
C PRO A 585 4.78 26.30 27.65
N ALA A 586 4.98 24.99 27.65
CA ALA A 586 5.88 24.31 28.57
C ALA A 586 7.24 24.04 27.90
N ALA A 587 8.31 24.11 28.66
CA ALA A 587 9.63 23.77 28.14
C ALA A 587 9.70 22.27 27.79
N SER A 588 10.31 21.91 26.66
CA SER A 588 10.53 20.52 26.25
C SER A 588 11.37 19.72 27.24
N GLU A 589 12.12 20.39 28.10
CA GLU A 589 12.95 19.78 29.15
C GLU A 589 12.16 18.86 30.11
N THR A 590 10.83 19.01 30.22
CA THR A 590 9.98 18.09 31.01
C THR A 590 9.90 16.69 30.41
N ALA A 591 10.15 16.54 29.11
CA ALA A 591 10.20 15.27 28.40
C ALA A 591 11.63 14.73 28.22
N ARG A 592 12.66 15.45 28.73
CA ARG A 592 14.04 15.04 28.56
C ARG A 592 14.35 13.76 29.35
N LEU A 593 14.95 12.77 28.66
CA LEU A 593 15.44 11.53 29.26
C LEU A 593 16.92 11.64 29.69
N GLY A 594 17.74 12.40 28.95
CA GLY A 594 19.15 12.53 29.21
C GLY A 594 19.94 13.02 28.00
N VAL A 595 21.16 12.51 27.89
CA VAL A 595 22.07 12.70 26.75
C VAL A 595 22.61 11.35 26.29
N ARG A 596 22.96 11.28 25.00
CA ARG A 596 23.61 10.11 24.39
C ARG A 596 24.74 10.59 23.47
N GLU A 597 25.82 9.81 23.41
CA GLU A 597 26.85 10.02 22.43
C GLU A 597 26.37 9.57 21.04
N VAL A 598 26.34 10.48 20.07
CA VAL A 598 25.90 10.24 18.68
C VAL A 598 26.93 10.76 17.73
N VAL A 599 27.27 9.96 16.72
CA VAL A 599 28.12 10.39 15.61
C VAL A 599 27.25 11.10 14.57
N THR A 600 27.59 12.38 14.32
CA THR A 600 26.89 13.23 13.35
C THR A 600 27.68 13.41 12.06
N GLU A 601 27.02 13.86 11.00
CA GLU A 601 27.65 14.21 9.73
C GLU A 601 28.65 15.37 9.94
N GLY A 602 29.87 15.19 9.51
CA GLY A 602 30.95 16.20 9.64
C GLY A 602 32.08 15.83 10.63
N GLY A 603 31.91 14.73 11.39
CA GLY A 603 32.98 14.25 12.28
C GLY A 603 32.86 12.77 12.59
N ALA A 604 34.00 12.07 12.68
CA ALA A 604 34.04 10.68 13.14
C ALA A 604 33.98 10.56 14.68
N ALA A 605 33.97 11.67 15.40
CA ALA A 605 33.88 11.70 16.86
C ALA A 605 32.44 11.82 17.33
N PRO A 606 32.04 11.07 18.37
CA PRO A 606 30.72 11.22 18.95
C PRO A 606 30.57 12.56 19.70
N HIS A 607 29.36 13.08 19.72
CA HIS A 607 28.98 14.28 20.48
C HIS A 607 27.80 13.96 21.39
N GLU A 608 27.72 14.64 22.52
CA GLU A 608 26.55 14.56 23.39
C GLU A 608 25.33 15.19 22.70
N VAL A 609 24.28 14.38 22.53
CA VAL A 609 23.00 14.78 21.95
C VAL A 609 21.92 14.58 22.99
N ARG A 610 21.01 15.56 23.11
CA ARG A 610 19.86 15.49 24.01
C ARG A 610 18.86 14.42 23.53
N VAL A 611 18.35 13.63 24.47
CA VAL A 611 17.34 12.60 24.24
C VAL A 611 16.07 12.97 24.94
N PHE A 612 14.92 12.90 24.23
CA PHE A 612 13.62 13.22 24.75
C PHE A 612 12.65 12.04 24.56
N ASP A 613 11.70 11.92 25.48
CA ASP A 613 10.57 10.98 25.38
C ASP A 613 9.48 11.60 24.50
N LEU A 614 9.32 11.07 23.28
CA LEU A 614 8.33 11.56 22.32
C LEU A 614 6.88 11.37 22.84
N GLU A 615 6.63 10.31 23.62
CA GLU A 615 5.29 10.03 24.17
C GLU A 615 4.91 10.98 25.31
N ARG A 616 5.90 11.65 25.94
CA ARG A 616 5.71 12.66 26.98
C ARG A 616 5.71 14.10 26.48
N MET A 617 6.08 14.30 25.22
CA MET A 617 5.97 15.63 24.61
C MET A 617 4.51 16.00 24.38
N VAL A 618 4.17 17.25 24.68
CA VAL A 618 2.80 17.77 24.55
C VAL A 618 2.73 18.90 23.53
N PRO A 619 1.54 19.16 22.96
CA PRO A 619 1.34 20.25 22.01
C PRO A 619 1.86 21.61 22.51
N GLY A 620 2.63 22.30 21.66
CA GLY A 620 3.31 23.57 21.97
C GLY A 620 4.77 23.43 22.37
N GLN A 621 5.26 22.22 22.70
CA GLN A 621 6.68 22.01 22.97
C GLN A 621 7.49 21.96 21.69
N ALA A 622 8.67 22.59 21.72
CA ALA A 622 9.59 22.63 20.59
C ALA A 622 11.05 22.51 21.05
N LEU A 623 11.89 22.02 20.16
CA LEU A 623 13.32 21.89 20.37
C LEU A 623 14.08 22.08 19.04
N THR A 624 15.39 22.33 19.14
CA THR A 624 16.29 22.40 17.98
C THR A 624 17.23 21.20 17.99
N GLY A 625 17.56 20.71 16.79
CA GLY A 625 18.59 19.68 16.59
C GLY A 625 20.01 20.20 16.84
N PRO A 626 20.98 19.29 17.07
CA PRO A 626 20.78 17.85 17.06
C PRO A 626 20.04 17.34 18.30
N ALA A 627 19.08 16.44 18.10
CA ALA A 627 18.33 15.80 19.18
C ALA A 627 17.75 14.44 18.76
N LEU A 628 17.53 13.54 19.71
CA LEU A 628 16.79 12.30 19.53
C LEU A 628 15.45 12.39 20.27
N LEU A 629 14.37 11.99 19.61
CA LEU A 629 13.07 11.82 20.24
C LEU A 629 12.71 10.34 20.14
N GLU A 630 12.56 9.68 21.27
CA GLU A 630 12.33 8.24 21.36
C GLU A 630 10.92 7.93 21.83
N SER A 631 10.33 6.92 21.26
CA SER A 631 9.11 6.30 21.73
C SER A 631 9.33 4.79 21.86
N SER A 632 8.31 4.12 22.38
CA SER A 632 8.29 2.65 22.43
C SER A 632 8.33 1.97 21.04
N LYS A 633 8.11 2.71 19.95
CA LYS A 633 7.89 2.15 18.60
C LYS A 633 8.78 2.74 17.51
N THR A 634 9.28 3.94 17.69
CA THR A 634 10.13 4.62 16.68
C THR A 634 11.06 5.63 17.35
N THR A 635 12.12 6.01 16.66
CA THR A 635 13.04 7.07 17.04
C THR A 635 13.09 8.12 15.93
N VAL A 636 12.98 9.40 16.29
CA VAL A 636 13.12 10.53 15.37
C VAL A 636 14.48 11.16 15.56
N TRP A 637 15.25 11.29 14.49
CA TRP A 637 16.48 12.06 14.47
C TRP A 637 16.22 13.49 13.98
N VAL A 638 16.31 14.47 14.88
CA VAL A 638 16.29 15.89 14.52
C VAL A 638 17.72 16.31 14.21
N ALA A 639 18.02 16.45 12.93
CA ALA A 639 19.38 16.75 12.47
C ALA A 639 19.82 18.18 12.83
N PRO A 640 21.14 18.46 12.86
CA PRO A 640 21.63 19.85 12.95
C PRO A 640 21.01 20.72 11.85
N GLY A 641 20.58 21.93 12.19
CA GLY A 641 19.87 22.84 11.28
C GLY A 641 18.36 22.65 11.20
N TRP A 642 17.82 21.64 11.89
CA TRP A 642 16.37 21.38 11.97
C TRP A 642 15.80 21.72 13.35
N SER A 643 14.54 22.05 13.37
CA SER A 643 13.73 22.19 14.58
C SER A 643 12.56 21.23 14.56
N ALA A 644 12.10 20.83 15.75
CA ALA A 644 10.95 19.96 15.94
C ALA A 644 9.96 20.63 16.88
N ALA A 645 8.67 20.60 16.54
CA ALA A 645 7.61 21.13 17.38
C ALA A 645 6.40 20.19 17.36
N VAL A 646 5.81 19.92 18.52
CA VAL A 646 4.55 19.19 18.62
C VAL A 646 3.40 20.18 18.39
N ASP A 647 2.59 19.92 17.39
CA ASP A 647 1.48 20.77 16.98
C ASP A 647 0.19 20.47 17.79
N ARG A 648 -0.90 21.21 17.47
CA ARG A 648 -2.21 21.04 18.11
C ARG A 648 -2.87 19.67 17.87
N TYR A 649 -2.45 18.92 16.87
CA TYR A 649 -2.94 17.57 16.56
C TYR A 649 -2.02 16.47 17.12
N SER A 650 -1.06 16.86 17.97
CA SER A 650 0.00 15.99 18.50
C SER A 650 0.94 15.42 17.45
N ASN A 651 0.96 15.96 16.23
CA ASN A 651 1.96 15.61 15.24
C ASN A 651 3.27 16.34 15.52
N LEU A 652 4.38 15.68 15.23
CA LEU A 652 5.71 16.29 15.26
C LEU A 652 5.99 16.94 13.90
N MET A 653 6.02 18.26 13.87
CA MET A 653 6.43 19.05 12.71
C MET A 653 7.93 19.29 12.77
N LEU A 654 8.68 18.81 11.75
CA LEU A 654 10.09 19.12 11.57
C LEU A 654 10.22 20.20 10.48
N THR A 655 11.02 21.23 10.76
CA THR A 655 11.27 22.33 9.82
C THR A 655 12.77 22.63 9.73
N GLU A 656 13.26 22.82 8.49
CA GLU A 656 14.61 23.30 8.23
C GLU A 656 14.70 24.77 8.62
N GLY A 657 15.73 25.14 9.41
CA GLY A 657 15.95 26.50 9.92
C GLY A 657 16.54 27.46 8.90
#